data_f9c31c6d8629a715f54ba064206b987c
#
_entry.id   f9c31c6d8629a715f54ba064206b987c
#
_cell.length_a   1.000
_cell.length_b   1.000
_cell.length_c   1.000
_cell.angle_alpha   90.00
_cell.angle_beta   90.00
_cell.angle_gamma   90.00
#
_symmetry.space_group_name_H-M   'P 1'
#
loop_
_entity.id
_entity.type
_entity.pdbx_description
1 polymer ?
#
loop_
_entity_poly.entity_id
_entity_poly.type
_entity_poly.pdbx_seq_one_letter_code
_entity_poly.pdbx_strand_id
1 'polypeptide(L)'
;DTNGYVWHTTGSGKTITAFKSASQLALHTDAKKIIFLVDRRDLDSQTINNFNAYLPKRADGQSSIDRTDNTSVLVEQLKNSTDTLIVTTIQKLANAVKNPRYRSVLEPYKQQRVIFIEDEAHRTQFGEMRKQVNSWFKNAQHFGFTGTPIFKENIGADGRTTDDIYDTRLHTYLIRDAVRDHNVLPFNVTYINTIHSKENIENLNGEVEALNVQEVYENEKRLEQIVQHIILNHSSKTYNRQYNAIFAVSDTRTALKYYDIFKKINSDLNVTTIFTWAANEEDNDEHQKDDTLTSRHGLEKVIDDYNDKYHQNFSTDTFSDFFNDVSKRMKNHDAKSPENNIDVLIVVNMFLTGFDAPTLNTLYVDKNLQYHGLIQAFSRTNRVQKAPKDYGNIVAYRNIKSKTDEAVQLFSQGDKAAFFAPNYDDLKLDFQKAIRALRDKVATPEDTNRLLDEGETAELEFIKLFRDVMSLQSCISVYEEFDWAQIETELDWTQQLFDDFKGKYATFYERHKARQKEKASVIDDIDFYPELLMVDAIDVDYINRLISQIDLSSPDARTEGIEKVKKALKNNSEPTLFSKRELLEQFLDSVIPELNNGADITGALNHFLADKRQAEIYHFAEEHRLEPSQLAEQVAEYEVSQHENSKALGELTAGMPFKEKISAKQTIKNFIIETAKKFVMN
;
A
#
# COMPACT_ATOMS: atom_id res chain seq x y z
N ASP A 1 -33.02 4.82 9.68
CA ASP A 1 -32.87 3.52 10.40
C ASP A 1 -32.06 2.49 9.57
N THR A 2 -31.14 2.93 8.72
CA THR A 2 -30.24 2.10 7.90
C THR A 2 -28.85 2.03 8.52
N ASN A 3 -28.16 0.92 8.32
CA ASN A 3 -26.75 0.78 8.63
C ASN A 3 -25.91 1.48 7.56
N GLY A 4 -24.63 1.71 7.84
CA GLY A 4 -23.74 2.30 6.88
C GLY A 4 -22.27 2.00 7.12
N TYR A 5 -21.43 2.23 6.10
CA TYR A 5 -19.99 2.13 6.29
C TYR A 5 -19.23 3.28 5.62
N VAL A 6 -18.06 3.50 6.16
CA VAL A 6 -17.07 4.47 5.67
C VAL A 6 -15.86 3.70 5.16
N TRP A 7 -15.51 3.94 3.91
CA TRP A 7 -14.30 3.39 3.29
C TRP A 7 -13.17 4.41 3.38
N HIS A 8 -12.33 4.29 4.39
CA HIS A 8 -11.14 5.08 4.58
C HIS A 8 -9.90 4.21 4.48
N THR A 9 -8.97 4.57 3.62
CA THR A 9 -7.73 3.81 3.44
C THR A 9 -6.95 3.67 4.75
N THR A 10 -6.17 2.63 4.83
CA THR A 10 -5.33 2.36 6.00
C THR A 10 -4.29 3.48 6.14
N GLY A 11 -4.16 4.02 7.36
CA GLY A 11 -3.19 5.09 7.64
C GLY A 11 -3.70 6.51 7.54
N SER A 12 -4.88 6.71 6.97
CA SER A 12 -5.48 8.04 6.77
C SER A 12 -6.19 8.65 7.99
N GLY A 13 -6.00 8.07 9.18
CA GLY A 13 -6.68 8.53 10.39
C GLY A 13 -8.08 7.92 10.59
N LYS A 14 -8.40 6.77 9.96
CA LYS A 14 -9.69 6.06 10.05
C LYS A 14 -10.19 5.91 11.49
N THR A 15 -9.37 5.37 12.39
CA THR A 15 -9.73 5.11 13.79
C THR A 15 -10.08 6.39 14.55
N ILE A 16 -9.34 7.48 14.32
CA ILE A 16 -9.64 8.80 14.91
C ILE A 16 -10.97 9.35 14.38
N THR A 17 -11.22 9.22 13.08
CA THR A 17 -12.47 9.65 12.45
C THR A 17 -13.65 8.85 13.01
N ALA A 18 -13.53 7.53 13.10
CA ALA A 18 -14.54 6.64 13.66
C ALA A 18 -14.83 6.99 15.13
N PHE A 19 -13.78 7.22 15.92
CA PHE A 19 -13.91 7.60 17.32
C PHE A 19 -14.54 8.98 17.49
N LYS A 20 -14.13 9.97 16.69
CA LYS A 20 -14.75 11.30 16.71
C LYS A 20 -16.24 11.23 16.33
N SER A 21 -16.60 10.41 15.34
CA SER A 21 -17.99 10.15 14.99
C SER A 21 -18.77 9.56 16.15
N ALA A 22 -18.21 8.55 16.83
CA ALA A 22 -18.82 7.95 18.02
C ALA A 22 -19.03 8.99 19.12
N SER A 23 -18.06 9.85 19.38
CA SER A 23 -18.17 10.89 20.40
C SER A 23 -19.23 11.93 20.06
N GLN A 24 -19.37 12.32 18.80
CA GLN A 24 -20.43 13.27 18.37
C GLN A 24 -21.81 12.62 18.46
N LEU A 25 -21.96 11.36 18.09
CA LEU A 25 -23.22 10.63 18.24
C LEU A 25 -23.63 10.50 19.72
N ALA A 26 -22.68 10.30 20.63
CA ALA A 26 -22.94 10.25 22.05
C ALA A 26 -23.44 11.60 22.62
N LEU A 27 -23.03 12.71 22.04
CA LEU A 27 -23.40 14.06 22.47
C LEU A 27 -24.72 14.56 21.84
N HIS A 28 -25.03 14.12 20.62
CA HIS A 28 -26.07 14.74 19.79
C HIS A 28 -27.21 13.81 19.42
N THR A 29 -27.24 12.58 19.93
CA THR A 29 -28.34 11.64 19.67
C THR A 29 -28.99 11.17 20.95
N ASP A 30 -30.22 10.62 20.83
CA ASP A 30 -30.97 9.97 21.89
C ASP A 30 -30.62 8.49 22.10
N ALA A 31 -29.58 8.00 21.43
CA ALA A 31 -29.11 6.63 21.59
C ALA A 31 -28.70 6.37 23.05
N LYS A 32 -29.19 5.27 23.59
CA LYS A 32 -28.94 4.93 24.99
C LYS A 32 -27.48 4.57 25.27
N LYS A 33 -26.84 3.95 24.27
CA LYS A 33 -25.41 3.65 24.29
C LYS A 33 -24.84 3.78 22.88
N ILE A 34 -23.62 4.30 22.81
CA ILE A 34 -22.74 4.24 21.65
C ILE A 34 -21.63 3.26 22.00
N ILE A 35 -21.54 2.16 21.28
CA ILE A 35 -20.54 1.11 21.54
C ILE A 35 -19.53 1.11 20.39
N PHE A 36 -18.32 1.57 20.73
CA PHE A 36 -17.20 1.57 19.79
C PHE A 36 -16.48 0.21 19.88
N LEU A 37 -16.58 -0.57 18.81
CA LEU A 37 -15.96 -1.89 18.72
C LEU A 37 -14.59 -1.77 18.04
N VAL A 38 -13.56 -2.14 18.79
CA VAL A 38 -12.18 -2.24 18.31
C VAL A 38 -11.74 -3.68 18.17
N ASP A 39 -10.71 -3.93 17.38
CA ASP A 39 -10.06 -5.24 17.39
C ASP A 39 -9.40 -5.50 18.76
N ARG A 40 -9.34 -6.77 19.14
CA ARG A 40 -8.72 -7.22 20.39
C ARG A 40 -7.28 -6.76 20.53
N ARG A 41 -6.55 -6.63 19.40
CA ARG A 41 -5.14 -6.23 19.37
C ARG A 41 -4.96 -4.71 19.51
N ASP A 42 -5.98 -3.93 19.17
CA ASP A 42 -5.92 -2.46 19.15
C ASP A 42 -6.43 -1.85 20.46
N LEU A 43 -7.01 -2.66 21.37
CA LEU A 43 -7.47 -2.20 22.68
C LEU A 43 -6.34 -2.19 23.71
N ASP A 44 -5.29 -1.46 23.44
CA ASP A 44 -4.18 -1.23 24.36
C ASP A 44 -4.36 0.06 25.17
N SER A 45 -3.49 0.24 26.18
CA SER A 45 -3.53 1.43 27.03
C SER A 45 -3.22 2.71 26.23
N GLN A 46 -2.41 2.61 25.18
CA GLN A 46 -2.05 3.76 24.35
C GLN A 46 -3.24 4.22 23.51
N THR A 47 -4.00 3.31 22.93
CA THR A 47 -5.22 3.61 22.17
C THR A 47 -6.27 4.30 23.05
N ILE A 48 -6.50 3.80 24.25
CA ILE A 48 -7.41 4.43 25.23
C ILE A 48 -6.93 5.81 25.66
N ASN A 49 -5.64 5.97 25.91
CA ASN A 49 -5.06 7.27 26.25
C ASN A 49 -5.21 8.28 25.10
N ASN A 50 -4.98 7.85 23.88
CA ASN A 50 -5.20 8.67 22.69
C ASN A 50 -6.67 9.09 22.58
N PHE A 51 -7.61 8.17 22.78
CA PHE A 51 -9.04 8.50 22.75
C PHE A 51 -9.43 9.49 23.83
N ASN A 52 -8.93 9.30 25.07
CA ASN A 52 -9.17 10.23 26.17
C ASN A 52 -8.58 11.64 25.92
N ALA A 53 -7.49 11.74 25.13
CA ALA A 53 -6.93 13.03 24.74
C ALA A 53 -7.86 13.85 23.82
N TYR A 54 -8.77 13.20 23.11
CA TYR A 54 -9.74 13.85 22.22
C TYR A 54 -11.10 14.16 22.87
N LEU A 55 -11.29 13.73 24.12
CA LEU A 55 -12.55 13.97 24.85
C LEU A 55 -12.38 15.05 25.90
N PRO A 56 -13.45 15.81 26.19
CA PRO A 56 -13.46 16.68 27.36
C PRO A 56 -13.22 15.83 28.63
N LYS A 57 -12.41 16.34 29.53
CA LYS A 57 -12.26 15.72 30.85
C LYS A 57 -13.59 15.79 31.60
N ARG A 58 -13.93 14.76 32.36
CA ARG A 58 -15.08 14.80 33.29
C ARG A 58 -14.88 15.92 34.32
N ALA A 59 -15.98 16.40 34.90
CA ALA A 59 -15.96 17.45 35.93
C ALA A 59 -15.17 17.06 37.20
N ASP A 60 -15.03 15.75 37.45
CA ASP A 60 -14.22 15.17 38.53
C ASP A 60 -12.74 14.98 38.18
N GLY A 61 -12.34 15.35 36.94
CA GLY A 61 -10.95 15.23 36.44
C GLY A 61 -10.60 13.80 35.98
N GLN A 62 -11.51 12.84 36.04
CA GLN A 62 -11.29 11.47 35.59
C GLN A 62 -11.35 11.37 34.06
N SER A 63 -10.79 10.28 33.54
CA SER A 63 -10.85 9.93 32.12
C SER A 63 -12.30 9.72 31.68
N SER A 64 -12.65 10.22 30.49
CA SER A 64 -14.01 10.07 29.95
C SER A 64 -14.31 8.64 29.49
N ILE A 65 -13.26 7.86 29.20
CA ILE A 65 -13.34 6.45 28.82
C ILE A 65 -12.40 5.64 29.66
N ASP A 66 -12.91 4.60 30.29
CA ASP A 66 -12.13 3.63 31.03
C ASP A 66 -11.88 2.39 30.17
N ARG A 67 -10.72 1.76 30.38
CA ARG A 67 -10.39 0.52 29.70
C ARG A 67 -11.36 -0.59 30.10
N THR A 68 -11.92 -1.27 29.13
CA THR A 68 -12.73 -2.47 29.35
C THR A 68 -11.83 -3.70 29.46
N ASP A 69 -11.27 -3.98 30.64
CA ASP A 69 -10.32 -5.08 30.82
C ASP A 69 -10.93 -6.46 30.64
N ASN A 70 -12.15 -6.63 31.14
CA ASN A 70 -12.88 -7.91 31.07
C ASN A 70 -14.39 -7.70 30.88
N THR A 71 -15.12 -8.80 30.74
CA THR A 71 -16.57 -8.80 30.52
C THR A 71 -17.34 -8.19 31.71
N SER A 72 -16.88 -8.34 32.94
CA SER A 72 -17.53 -7.77 34.14
C SER A 72 -17.48 -6.25 34.12
N VAL A 73 -16.31 -5.66 33.78
CA VAL A 73 -16.13 -4.19 33.65
C VAL A 73 -17.02 -3.65 32.54
N LEU A 74 -17.13 -4.34 31.39
CA LEU A 74 -18.08 -3.98 30.32
C LEU A 74 -19.50 -3.89 30.82
N VAL A 75 -19.94 -4.89 31.60
CA VAL A 75 -21.31 -4.95 32.13
C VAL A 75 -21.57 -3.84 33.15
N GLU A 76 -20.59 -3.46 33.95
CA GLU A 76 -20.70 -2.30 34.85
C GLU A 76 -20.83 -0.99 34.08
N GLN A 77 -20.03 -0.79 33.03
CA GLN A 77 -20.14 0.37 32.13
C GLN A 77 -21.50 0.41 31.42
N LEU A 78 -22.02 -0.73 30.98
CA LEU A 78 -23.40 -0.83 30.44
C LEU A 78 -24.44 -0.45 31.47
N LYS A 79 -24.29 -0.86 32.71
CA LYS A 79 -25.24 -0.56 33.83
C LYS A 79 -25.24 0.92 34.18
N ASN A 80 -24.09 1.60 34.05
CA ASN A 80 -23.96 3.01 34.40
C ASN A 80 -24.66 3.90 33.36
N SER A 81 -25.64 4.69 33.80
CA SER A 81 -26.43 5.55 32.92
C SER A 81 -25.65 6.74 32.36
N THR A 82 -24.55 7.15 33.01
CA THR A 82 -23.71 8.27 32.62
C THR A 82 -22.72 7.91 31.51
N ASP A 83 -22.38 6.63 31.35
CA ASP A 83 -21.43 6.15 30.35
C ASP A 83 -22.13 5.91 29.02
N THR A 84 -22.35 6.96 28.26
CA THR A 84 -23.02 6.87 26.95
C THR A 84 -22.10 6.22 25.90
N LEU A 85 -20.79 6.55 25.89
CA LEU A 85 -19.79 6.01 24.98
C LEU A 85 -18.96 4.93 25.68
N ILE A 86 -18.96 3.72 25.13
CA ILE A 86 -18.22 2.57 25.64
C ILE A 86 -17.28 2.06 24.55
N VAL A 87 -16.01 1.82 24.87
CA VAL A 87 -15.02 1.20 23.99
C VAL A 87 -14.76 -0.23 24.45
N THR A 88 -15.00 -1.20 23.57
CA THR A 88 -14.84 -2.62 23.90
C THR A 88 -14.52 -3.46 22.67
N THR A 89 -14.38 -4.77 22.85
CA THR A 89 -14.23 -5.74 21.76
C THR A 89 -15.50 -6.56 21.55
N ILE A 90 -15.70 -7.05 20.31
CA ILE A 90 -16.86 -7.90 20.00
C ILE A 90 -16.89 -9.17 20.84
N GLN A 91 -15.72 -9.73 21.19
CA GLN A 91 -15.59 -10.93 22.01
C GLN A 91 -16.17 -10.71 23.42
N LYS A 92 -15.81 -9.60 24.06
CA LYS A 92 -16.31 -9.26 25.40
C LYS A 92 -17.82 -9.04 25.37
N LEU A 93 -18.32 -8.36 24.33
CA LEU A 93 -19.74 -8.11 24.17
C LEU A 93 -20.53 -9.40 23.92
N ALA A 94 -20.05 -10.28 23.04
CA ALA A 94 -20.64 -11.58 22.77
C ALA A 94 -20.65 -12.46 24.03
N ASN A 95 -19.56 -12.45 24.82
CA ASN A 95 -19.50 -13.16 26.10
C ASN A 95 -20.50 -12.60 27.12
N ALA A 96 -20.67 -11.27 27.17
CA ALA A 96 -21.69 -10.66 28.04
C ALA A 96 -23.11 -11.11 27.66
N VAL A 97 -23.43 -11.12 26.36
CA VAL A 97 -24.74 -11.56 25.84
C VAL A 97 -25.01 -13.04 26.13
N LYS A 98 -24.00 -13.90 26.02
CA LYS A 98 -24.13 -15.35 26.28
C LYS A 98 -24.31 -15.68 27.74
N ASN A 99 -23.77 -14.88 28.67
CA ASN A 99 -23.73 -15.21 30.08
C ASN A 99 -25.07 -14.88 30.81
N PRO A 100 -25.78 -15.87 31.34
CA PRO A 100 -27.06 -15.64 32.02
C PRO A 100 -26.99 -14.67 33.19
N ARG A 101 -25.83 -14.55 33.87
CA ARG A 101 -25.61 -13.64 35.01
C ARG A 101 -25.80 -12.17 34.63
N TYR A 102 -25.60 -11.81 33.40
CA TYR A 102 -25.66 -10.42 32.93
C TYR A 102 -26.98 -10.07 32.26
N ARG A 103 -27.90 -11.03 32.15
CA ARG A 103 -29.16 -10.88 31.44
C ARG A 103 -30.00 -9.71 31.97
N SER A 104 -30.11 -9.52 33.28
CA SER A 104 -30.89 -8.43 33.88
C SER A 104 -30.37 -7.04 33.51
N VAL A 105 -29.04 -6.89 33.33
CA VAL A 105 -28.42 -5.63 32.90
C VAL A 105 -28.61 -5.38 31.41
N LEU A 106 -28.57 -6.45 30.61
CA LEU A 106 -28.63 -6.36 29.14
C LEU A 106 -30.08 -6.34 28.60
N GLU A 107 -31.08 -6.83 29.37
CA GLU A 107 -32.48 -6.92 28.92
C GLU A 107 -33.09 -5.60 28.44
N PRO A 108 -32.85 -4.45 29.09
CA PRO A 108 -33.35 -3.15 28.62
C PRO A 108 -32.85 -2.77 27.22
N TYR A 109 -31.62 -3.18 26.87
CA TYR A 109 -31.01 -2.83 25.58
C TYR A 109 -31.55 -3.59 24.39
N LYS A 110 -32.41 -4.61 24.60
CA LYS A 110 -33.10 -5.31 23.50
C LYS A 110 -33.98 -4.40 22.66
N GLN A 111 -34.59 -3.39 23.30
CA GLN A 111 -35.53 -2.49 22.66
C GLN A 111 -35.03 -1.05 22.58
N GLN A 112 -34.00 -0.73 23.34
CA GLN A 112 -33.42 0.61 23.33
C GLN A 112 -32.55 0.82 22.11
N ARG A 113 -32.51 2.06 21.64
CA ARG A 113 -31.62 2.45 20.54
C ARG A 113 -30.17 2.39 21.00
N VAL A 114 -29.38 1.54 20.33
CA VAL A 114 -27.93 1.39 20.54
C VAL A 114 -27.25 1.58 19.19
N ILE A 115 -26.16 2.33 19.18
CA ILE A 115 -25.36 2.54 17.95
C ILE A 115 -24.02 1.84 18.12
N PHE A 116 -23.67 1.01 17.17
CA PHE A 116 -22.37 0.36 17.08
C PHE A 116 -21.50 1.09 16.05
N ILE A 117 -20.29 1.47 16.45
CA ILE A 117 -19.23 1.95 15.55
C ILE A 117 -18.18 0.85 15.52
N GLU A 118 -17.92 0.29 14.35
CA GLU A 118 -17.10 -0.90 14.18
C GLU A 118 -15.84 -0.55 13.40
N ASP A 119 -14.68 -0.51 14.07
CA ASP A 119 -13.39 -0.36 13.38
C ASP A 119 -12.95 -1.70 12.78
N GLU A 120 -12.18 -1.67 11.69
CA GLU A 120 -11.76 -2.82 10.88
C GLU A 120 -12.94 -3.73 10.48
N ALA A 121 -14.01 -3.11 9.99
CA ALA A 121 -15.30 -3.75 9.70
C ALA A 121 -15.28 -4.91 8.68
N HIS A 122 -14.16 -5.07 7.95
CA HIS A 122 -13.95 -6.14 6.98
C HIS A 122 -13.62 -7.50 7.60
N ARG A 123 -13.32 -7.58 8.92
CA ARG A 123 -12.86 -8.81 9.54
C ARG A 123 -13.98 -9.83 9.69
N THR A 124 -13.78 -11.00 9.09
CA THR A 124 -14.74 -12.12 9.08
C THR A 124 -15.03 -12.70 10.47
N GLN A 125 -14.13 -12.51 11.43
CA GLN A 125 -14.32 -12.92 12.84
C GLN A 125 -15.59 -12.38 13.49
N PHE A 126 -16.14 -11.30 12.93
CA PHE A 126 -17.39 -10.74 13.40
C PHE A 126 -18.63 -11.55 12.99
N GLY A 127 -18.53 -12.53 12.09
CA GLY A 127 -19.70 -13.24 11.53
C GLY A 127 -20.61 -13.86 12.59
N GLU A 128 -20.15 -14.86 13.34
CA GLU A 128 -20.96 -15.56 14.36
C GLU A 128 -21.19 -14.70 15.60
N MET A 129 -20.16 -14.02 16.11
CA MET A 129 -20.28 -13.14 17.27
C MET A 129 -21.21 -11.96 16.98
N ARG A 130 -21.13 -11.39 15.77
CA ARG A 130 -22.05 -10.34 15.33
C ARG A 130 -23.48 -10.82 15.27
N LYS A 131 -23.75 -12.01 14.73
CA LYS A 131 -25.11 -12.60 14.74
C LYS A 131 -25.68 -12.71 16.17
N GLN A 132 -24.86 -13.12 17.13
CA GLN A 132 -25.26 -13.22 18.54
C GLN A 132 -25.55 -11.83 19.13
N VAL A 133 -24.71 -10.86 18.91
CA VAL A 133 -24.92 -9.48 19.36
C VAL A 133 -26.19 -8.91 18.71
N ASN A 134 -26.34 -9.00 17.39
CA ASN A 134 -27.52 -8.49 16.68
C ASN A 134 -28.82 -9.20 17.09
N SER A 135 -28.77 -10.49 17.44
CA SER A 135 -29.96 -11.21 17.96
C SER A 135 -30.44 -10.63 19.27
N TRP A 136 -29.55 -10.02 20.04
CA TRP A 136 -29.87 -9.38 21.32
C TRP A 136 -30.29 -7.92 21.14
N PHE A 137 -29.47 -7.11 20.47
CA PHE A 137 -29.72 -5.67 20.28
C PHE A 137 -30.58 -5.42 19.03
N LYS A 138 -31.89 -5.65 19.14
CA LYS A 138 -32.82 -5.64 18.00
C LYS A 138 -33.06 -4.27 17.41
N ASN A 139 -32.85 -3.21 18.18
CA ASN A 139 -33.00 -1.81 17.75
C ASN A 139 -31.61 -1.12 17.64
N ALA A 140 -30.62 -1.86 17.12
CA ALA A 140 -29.27 -1.36 16.93
C ALA A 140 -29.05 -0.85 15.51
N GLN A 141 -28.23 0.19 15.39
CA GLN A 141 -27.68 0.67 14.12
C GLN A 141 -26.17 0.38 14.10
N HIS A 142 -25.65 0.00 12.94
CA HIS A 142 -24.26 -0.39 12.78
C HIS A 142 -23.58 0.51 11.75
N PHE A 143 -22.45 1.09 12.13
CA PHE A 143 -21.62 1.91 11.24
C PHE A 143 -20.21 1.32 11.20
N GLY A 144 -19.84 0.76 10.04
CA GLY A 144 -18.54 0.14 9.82
C GLY A 144 -17.51 1.14 9.29
N PHE A 145 -16.26 1.04 9.77
CA PHE A 145 -15.12 1.75 9.22
C PHE A 145 -14.09 0.72 8.74
N THR A 146 -13.67 0.81 7.49
CA THR A 146 -12.71 -0.13 6.90
C THR A 146 -11.84 0.54 5.86
N GLY A 147 -10.56 0.14 5.80
CA GLY A 147 -9.64 0.52 4.73
C GLY A 147 -9.72 -0.40 3.51
N THR A 148 -10.26 -1.60 3.71
CA THR A 148 -10.29 -2.67 2.71
C THR A 148 -11.66 -3.36 2.74
N PRO A 149 -12.71 -2.75 2.16
CA PRO A 149 -14.03 -3.39 2.06
C PRO A 149 -13.95 -4.75 1.36
N ILE A 150 -14.89 -5.62 1.71
CA ILE A 150 -15.08 -6.90 1.04
C ILE A 150 -16.07 -6.68 -0.11
N PHE A 151 -15.60 -6.93 -1.32
CA PHE A 151 -16.37 -6.92 -2.56
C PHE A 151 -16.60 -8.36 -3.06
N LYS A 152 -17.24 -8.52 -4.20
CA LYS A 152 -17.46 -9.85 -4.81
C LYS A 152 -16.15 -10.52 -5.21
N GLU A 153 -15.16 -9.74 -5.61
CA GLU A 153 -13.85 -10.17 -6.08
C GLU A 153 -12.95 -10.71 -4.97
N ASN A 154 -13.14 -10.24 -3.74
CA ASN A 154 -12.35 -10.64 -2.57
C ASN A 154 -13.19 -11.23 -1.43
N ILE A 155 -14.34 -11.85 -1.79
CA ILE A 155 -15.27 -12.43 -0.84
C ILE A 155 -14.63 -13.57 -0.04
N GLY A 156 -14.82 -13.56 1.27
CA GLY A 156 -14.31 -14.59 2.17
C GLY A 156 -15.26 -15.78 2.35
N ALA A 157 -14.92 -16.66 3.29
CA ALA A 157 -15.65 -17.89 3.55
C ALA A 157 -17.11 -17.68 4.00
N ASP A 158 -17.46 -16.50 4.53
CA ASP A 158 -18.83 -16.20 4.96
C ASP A 158 -19.78 -15.80 3.80
N GLY A 159 -19.24 -15.60 2.60
CA GLY A 159 -19.99 -15.35 1.37
C GLY A 159 -20.69 -13.99 1.31
N ARG A 160 -20.37 -13.03 2.20
CA ARG A 160 -21.00 -11.70 2.24
C ARG A 160 -20.01 -10.60 1.92
N THR A 161 -20.50 -9.59 1.20
CA THR A 161 -19.78 -8.34 0.95
C THR A 161 -19.99 -7.34 2.08
N THR A 162 -19.19 -6.28 2.11
CA THR A 162 -19.39 -5.18 3.05
C THR A 162 -20.74 -4.49 2.82
N ASP A 163 -21.20 -4.37 1.57
CA ASP A 163 -22.51 -3.81 1.22
C ASP A 163 -23.66 -4.70 1.75
N ASP A 164 -23.51 -6.03 1.75
CA ASP A 164 -24.51 -6.96 2.32
C ASP A 164 -24.67 -6.80 3.84
N ILE A 165 -23.64 -6.28 4.50
CA ILE A 165 -23.59 -6.15 5.96
C ILE A 165 -24.06 -4.76 6.43
N TYR A 166 -23.73 -3.69 5.68
CA TYR A 166 -23.91 -2.31 6.11
C TYR A 166 -24.87 -1.49 5.24
N ASP A 167 -25.56 -2.07 4.30
CA ASP A 167 -26.57 -1.46 3.44
C ASP A 167 -26.06 -0.31 2.54
N THR A 168 -25.38 0.70 3.11
CA THR A 168 -25.05 1.93 2.40
C THR A 168 -23.61 2.37 2.67
N ARG A 169 -22.87 2.69 1.60
CA ARG A 169 -21.57 3.37 1.70
C ARG A 169 -21.77 4.87 1.90
N LEU A 170 -21.38 5.38 3.06
CA LEU A 170 -21.59 6.77 3.48
C LEU A 170 -20.52 7.72 2.96
N HIS A 171 -19.25 7.25 2.95
CA HIS A 171 -18.11 8.08 2.54
C HIS A 171 -16.98 7.20 1.99
N THR A 172 -16.20 7.78 1.09
CA THR A 172 -15.03 7.13 0.49
C THR A 172 -13.83 8.08 0.55
N TYR A 173 -12.73 7.59 1.11
CA TYR A 173 -11.43 8.25 1.11
C TYR A 173 -10.35 7.20 0.81
N LEU A 174 -9.98 7.13 -0.46
CA LEU A 174 -9.11 6.10 -1.01
C LEU A 174 -7.64 6.40 -0.76
N ILE A 175 -6.79 5.43 -1.05
CA ILE A 175 -5.33 5.60 -0.92
C ILE A 175 -4.82 6.72 -1.83
N ARG A 176 -5.37 6.87 -3.05
CA ARG A 176 -5.06 7.97 -3.98
C ARG A 176 -5.36 9.35 -3.37
N ASP A 177 -6.49 9.45 -2.66
CA ASP A 177 -6.90 10.70 -2.03
C ASP A 177 -5.97 11.02 -0.86
N ALA A 178 -5.61 9.99 -0.08
CA ALA A 178 -4.71 10.12 1.06
C ALA A 178 -3.27 10.44 0.66
N VAL A 179 -2.80 9.92 -0.48
CA VAL A 179 -1.48 10.27 -1.05
C VAL A 179 -1.50 11.72 -1.56
N ARG A 180 -2.51 12.10 -2.33
CA ARG A 180 -2.66 13.50 -2.81
C ARG A 180 -2.70 14.51 -1.66
N ASP A 181 -3.38 14.16 -0.55
CA ASP A 181 -3.51 15.01 0.62
C ASP A 181 -2.32 14.86 1.60
N HIS A 182 -1.25 14.15 1.22
CA HIS A 182 -0.03 13.89 2.01
C HIS A 182 -0.29 13.22 3.37
N ASN A 183 -1.39 12.50 3.51
CA ASN A 183 -1.73 11.75 4.73
C ASN A 183 -1.05 10.37 4.78
N VAL A 184 -0.68 9.82 3.63
CA VAL A 184 0.11 8.59 3.48
C VAL A 184 1.09 8.74 2.31
N LEU A 185 2.12 7.87 2.28
CA LEU A 185 3.12 7.84 1.21
C LEU A 185 2.73 6.84 0.11
N PRO A 186 3.16 7.06 -1.14
CA PRO A 186 3.06 6.06 -2.21
C PRO A 186 4.02 4.89 -1.95
N PHE A 187 3.92 3.84 -2.79
CA PHE A 187 4.75 2.64 -2.65
C PHE A 187 5.77 2.51 -3.77
N ASN A 188 7.02 2.25 -3.39
CA ASN A 188 8.05 1.73 -4.28
C ASN A 188 8.04 0.20 -4.18
N VAL A 189 7.62 -0.50 -5.24
CA VAL A 189 7.48 -1.96 -5.24
C VAL A 189 8.49 -2.58 -6.19
N THR A 190 9.42 -3.35 -5.62
CA THR A 190 10.44 -4.11 -6.35
C THR A 190 10.07 -5.59 -6.35
N TYR A 191 10.10 -6.25 -7.51
CA TYR A 191 9.84 -7.68 -7.64
C TYR A 191 11.14 -8.39 -8.00
N ILE A 192 11.58 -9.31 -7.13
CA ILE A 192 12.83 -10.06 -7.29
C ILE A 192 12.51 -11.49 -7.73
N ASN A 193 13.00 -11.89 -8.90
CA ASN A 193 12.91 -13.28 -9.33
C ASN A 193 13.94 -14.13 -8.59
N THR A 194 13.47 -15.06 -7.78
CA THR A 194 14.31 -15.99 -6.98
C THR A 194 14.36 -17.41 -7.55
N ILE A 195 13.69 -17.65 -8.68
CA ILE A 195 13.57 -19.00 -9.27
C ILE A 195 13.86 -18.86 -10.77
N HIS A 196 14.99 -19.45 -11.21
CA HIS A 196 15.37 -19.52 -12.62
C HIS A 196 15.29 -20.98 -13.06
N SER A 197 14.38 -21.30 -14.00
CA SER A 197 14.35 -22.62 -14.60
C SER A 197 15.27 -22.65 -15.83
N LYS A 198 15.84 -23.82 -16.14
CA LYS A 198 16.66 -24.02 -17.33
C LYS A 198 15.83 -24.02 -18.64
N GLU A 199 14.55 -24.22 -18.53
CA GLU A 199 13.55 -24.08 -19.59
C GLU A 199 12.66 -22.92 -19.20
N ASN A 200 12.48 -21.93 -20.07
CA ASN A 200 11.67 -20.70 -19.86
C ASN A 200 10.24 -20.99 -19.35
N ILE A 201 10.11 -21.42 -18.10
CA ILE A 201 8.83 -21.56 -17.42
C ILE A 201 8.55 -20.22 -16.74
N GLU A 202 7.96 -19.29 -17.49
CA GLU A 202 7.67 -17.92 -17.03
C GLU A 202 6.59 -17.82 -15.94
N ASN A 203 5.91 -18.91 -15.60
CA ASN A 203 4.80 -18.90 -14.65
C ASN A 203 4.84 -20.06 -13.65
N LEU A 204 5.66 -19.94 -12.61
CA LEU A 204 5.56 -20.80 -11.41
C LEU A 204 4.49 -20.32 -10.42
N ASN A 205 3.39 -19.77 -10.93
CA ASN A 205 2.19 -19.52 -10.16
C ASN A 205 1.28 -20.75 -10.21
N GLY A 206 1.58 -21.74 -9.36
CA GLY A 206 0.58 -22.66 -8.83
C GLY A 206 0.08 -23.82 -9.68
N GLU A 207 0.39 -23.95 -10.97
CA GLU A 207 -0.23 -24.98 -11.83
C GLU A 207 0.75 -25.70 -12.79
N VAL A 208 1.93 -26.06 -12.31
CA VAL A 208 2.70 -27.10 -13.01
C VAL A 208 2.53 -28.40 -12.22
N GLU A 209 1.70 -29.29 -12.69
CA GLU A 209 1.33 -30.57 -12.06
C GLU A 209 2.51 -31.50 -11.71
N ALA A 210 3.74 -31.11 -12.00
CA ALA A 210 4.94 -31.96 -11.80
C ALA A 210 5.97 -31.40 -10.79
N LEU A 211 5.79 -30.20 -10.21
CA LEU A 211 6.71 -29.62 -9.24
C LEU A 211 6.05 -29.48 -7.87
N ASN A 212 6.72 -29.99 -6.83
CA ASN A 212 6.36 -29.66 -5.45
C ASN A 212 6.71 -28.19 -5.20
N VAL A 213 5.74 -27.31 -5.43
CA VAL A 213 5.88 -25.83 -5.33
C VAL A 213 6.41 -25.45 -3.94
N GLN A 214 5.99 -26.14 -2.89
CA GLN A 214 6.44 -25.90 -1.53
C GLN A 214 7.95 -26.19 -1.39
N GLU A 215 8.44 -27.30 -1.94
CA GLU A 215 9.85 -27.68 -1.88
C GLU A 215 10.76 -26.64 -2.57
N VAL A 216 10.32 -26.06 -3.68
CA VAL A 216 11.04 -25.01 -4.39
C VAL A 216 11.13 -23.74 -3.55
N TYR A 217 10.03 -23.32 -2.94
CA TYR A 217 10.01 -22.09 -2.11
C TYR A 217 10.75 -22.27 -0.77
N GLU A 218 10.80 -23.47 -0.22
CA GLU A 218 11.51 -23.78 1.02
C GLU A 218 12.98 -24.23 0.82
N ASN A 219 13.50 -24.19 -0.42
CA ASN A 219 14.87 -24.57 -0.72
C ASN A 219 15.87 -23.68 0.03
N GLU A 220 16.79 -24.30 0.78
CA GLU A 220 17.74 -23.61 1.65
C GLU A 220 18.62 -22.59 0.89
N LYS A 221 19.08 -22.94 -0.32
CA LYS A 221 19.89 -22.02 -1.15
C LYS A 221 19.09 -20.76 -1.54
N ARG A 222 17.80 -20.93 -1.88
CA ARG A 222 16.93 -19.80 -2.18
C ARG A 222 16.76 -18.90 -0.95
N LEU A 223 16.52 -19.49 0.22
CA LEU A 223 16.38 -18.73 1.47
C LEU A 223 17.68 -17.99 1.82
N GLU A 224 18.83 -18.62 1.66
CA GLU A 224 20.15 -17.98 1.85
C GLU A 224 20.36 -16.80 0.90
N GLN A 225 20.01 -16.93 -0.38
CA GLN A 225 20.10 -15.83 -1.37
C GLN A 225 19.20 -14.65 -0.99
N ILE A 226 17.98 -14.90 -0.52
CA ILE A 226 17.07 -13.86 -0.07
C ILE A 226 17.65 -13.12 1.15
N VAL A 227 18.18 -13.86 2.13
CA VAL A 227 18.82 -13.24 3.30
C VAL A 227 20.03 -12.39 2.90
N GLN A 228 20.88 -12.88 1.99
CA GLN A 228 22.01 -12.11 1.47
C GLN A 228 21.54 -10.84 0.76
N HIS A 229 20.51 -10.95 -0.07
CA HIS A 229 19.92 -9.79 -0.75
C HIS A 229 19.39 -8.75 0.26
N ILE A 230 18.69 -9.19 1.32
CA ILE A 230 18.21 -8.30 2.39
C ILE A 230 19.40 -7.60 3.06
N ILE A 231 20.44 -8.35 3.46
CA ILE A 231 21.61 -7.78 4.15
C ILE A 231 22.30 -6.72 3.29
N LEU A 232 22.49 -7.00 2.00
CA LEU A 232 23.16 -6.08 1.07
C LEU A 232 22.36 -4.78 0.83
N ASN A 233 21.03 -4.89 0.75
CA ASN A 233 20.20 -3.76 0.36
C ASN A 233 19.49 -3.06 1.52
N HIS A 234 19.55 -3.62 2.74
CA HIS A 234 18.79 -3.09 3.87
C HIS A 234 19.17 -1.63 4.19
N SER A 235 20.46 -1.31 4.15
CA SER A 235 20.92 0.04 4.45
C SER A 235 20.36 1.08 3.47
N SER A 236 20.37 0.81 2.16
CA SER A 236 19.80 1.71 1.15
C SER A 236 18.27 1.83 1.28
N LYS A 237 17.56 0.71 1.46
CA LYS A 237 16.08 0.70 1.60
C LYS A 237 15.61 1.40 2.89
N THR A 238 16.43 1.44 3.94
CA THR A 238 16.08 2.00 5.25
C THR A 238 16.81 3.31 5.58
N TYR A 239 17.35 3.99 4.58
CA TYR A 239 18.08 5.26 4.75
C TYR A 239 19.18 5.15 5.80
N ASN A 240 20.14 4.25 5.58
CA ASN A 240 21.23 3.94 6.50
C ASN A 240 20.73 3.53 7.89
N ARG A 241 19.74 2.63 7.94
CA ARG A 241 19.13 2.10 9.17
C ARG A 241 18.49 3.18 10.06
N GLN A 242 18.05 4.30 9.47
CA GLN A 242 17.20 5.26 10.16
C GLN A 242 15.79 4.71 10.41
N TYR A 243 15.39 3.76 9.57
CA TYR A 243 14.12 3.06 9.60
C TYR A 243 14.33 1.56 9.75
N ASN A 244 13.26 0.85 10.06
CA ASN A 244 13.26 -0.59 10.18
C ASN A 244 12.39 -1.28 9.11
N ALA A 245 12.44 -2.60 9.11
CA ALA A 245 11.71 -3.43 8.17
C ALA A 245 10.93 -4.55 8.86
N ILE A 246 9.83 -4.95 8.20
CA ILE A 246 9.16 -6.24 8.46
C ILE A 246 9.51 -7.19 7.31
N PHE A 247 9.76 -8.45 7.63
CA PHE A 247 9.90 -9.52 6.67
C PHE A 247 8.73 -10.51 6.82
N ALA A 248 7.79 -10.46 5.90
CA ALA A 248 6.60 -11.31 5.88
C ALA A 248 6.90 -12.63 5.16
N VAL A 249 6.71 -13.75 5.86
CA VAL A 249 6.98 -15.10 5.37
C VAL A 249 5.75 -15.99 5.45
N SER A 250 5.76 -17.14 4.74
CA SER A 250 4.59 -18.00 4.56
C SER A 250 4.07 -18.60 5.87
N ASP A 251 4.97 -19.13 6.70
CA ASP A 251 4.63 -19.94 7.86
C ASP A 251 5.73 -19.87 8.95
N THR A 252 5.43 -20.44 10.10
CA THR A 252 6.32 -20.43 11.28
C THR A 252 7.63 -21.17 11.05
N ARG A 253 7.58 -22.29 10.34
CA ARG A 253 8.78 -23.09 10.02
C ARG A 253 9.73 -22.30 9.12
N THR A 254 9.20 -21.64 8.11
CA THR A 254 9.96 -20.75 7.23
C THR A 254 10.53 -19.55 7.99
N ALA A 255 9.78 -18.98 8.95
CA ALA A 255 10.27 -17.89 9.81
C ALA A 255 11.49 -18.31 10.63
N LEU A 256 11.47 -19.50 11.23
CA LEU A 256 12.59 -20.05 11.99
C LEU A 256 13.80 -20.35 11.10
N LYS A 257 13.59 -20.92 9.88
CA LYS A 257 14.68 -21.14 8.91
C LYS A 257 15.36 -19.81 8.55
N TYR A 258 14.61 -18.77 8.21
CA TYR A 258 15.18 -17.47 7.92
C TYR A 258 15.92 -16.87 9.11
N TYR A 259 15.36 -16.98 10.32
CA TYR A 259 16.02 -16.51 11.54
C TYR A 259 17.38 -17.21 11.76
N ASP A 260 17.43 -18.52 11.62
CA ASP A 260 18.67 -19.30 11.74
C ASP A 260 19.70 -18.94 10.65
N ILE A 261 19.28 -18.67 9.42
CA ILE A 261 20.16 -18.22 8.34
C ILE A 261 20.74 -16.83 8.65
N PHE A 262 19.95 -15.87 9.12
CA PHE A 262 20.46 -14.56 9.54
C PHE A 262 21.51 -14.70 10.66
N LYS A 263 21.28 -15.56 11.64
CA LYS A 263 22.26 -15.83 12.70
C LYS A 263 23.54 -16.48 12.16
N LYS A 264 23.42 -17.44 11.25
CA LYS A 264 24.56 -18.14 10.63
C LYS A 264 25.46 -17.21 9.83
N ILE A 265 24.87 -16.24 9.11
CA ILE A 265 25.64 -15.26 8.31
C ILE A 265 26.31 -14.22 9.22
N ASN A 266 25.85 -14.06 10.46
CA ASN A 266 26.39 -13.12 11.44
C ASN A 266 26.48 -11.68 10.90
N SER A 267 25.36 -11.17 10.37
CA SER A 267 25.26 -9.79 9.89
C SER A 267 25.16 -8.79 11.04
N ASP A 268 25.50 -7.54 10.79
CA ASP A 268 25.36 -6.43 11.77
C ASP A 268 23.89 -6.04 12.02
N LEU A 269 22.92 -6.67 11.32
CA LEU A 269 21.51 -6.38 11.49
C LEU A 269 20.94 -7.02 12.75
N ASN A 270 20.15 -6.26 13.48
CA ASN A 270 19.38 -6.77 14.61
C ASN A 270 18.10 -7.42 14.11
N VAL A 271 18.11 -8.74 13.98
CA VAL A 271 16.99 -9.53 13.46
C VAL A 271 16.35 -10.33 14.58
N THR A 272 15.01 -10.35 14.62
CA THR A 272 14.25 -11.24 15.48
C THR A 272 13.01 -11.74 14.76
N THR A 273 12.32 -12.72 15.33
CA THR A 273 11.04 -13.22 14.80
C THR A 273 10.01 -13.33 15.90
N ILE A 274 8.76 -13.18 15.52
CA ILE A 274 7.63 -13.35 16.43
C ILE A 274 6.44 -13.99 15.73
N PHE A 275 5.86 -15.00 16.38
CA PHE A 275 4.68 -15.72 15.89
C PHE A 275 3.93 -16.36 17.06
N THR A 276 2.67 -16.73 16.84
CA THR A 276 1.88 -17.49 17.81
C THR A 276 2.05 -18.98 17.54
N TRP A 277 2.22 -19.76 18.62
CA TRP A 277 2.32 -21.23 18.53
C TRP A 277 0.94 -21.92 18.60
N ALA A 278 -0.13 -21.21 18.97
CA ALA A 278 -1.48 -21.74 18.92
C ALA A 278 -2.01 -21.65 17.49
N ALA A 279 -2.70 -22.70 17.03
CA ALA A 279 -3.39 -22.66 15.76
C ALA A 279 -4.36 -21.46 15.75
N ASN A 280 -4.14 -20.50 14.87
CA ASN A 280 -5.09 -19.41 14.66
C ASN A 280 -6.33 -20.01 14.01
N GLU A 281 -7.51 -19.79 14.60
CA GLU A 281 -8.80 -20.17 14.00
C GLU A 281 -9.09 -19.47 12.66
N GLU A 282 -8.21 -18.53 12.25
CA GLU A 282 -8.35 -17.70 11.04
C GLU A 282 -7.65 -18.27 9.80
N ASP A 283 -6.67 -19.16 9.96
CA ASP A 283 -5.95 -19.78 8.86
C ASP A 283 -6.54 -21.16 8.57
N ASN A 284 -7.41 -21.24 7.56
CA ASN A 284 -7.94 -22.50 7.01
C ASN A 284 -6.90 -23.33 6.22
N ASP A 285 -5.62 -23.17 6.49
CA ASP A 285 -4.58 -24.03 5.92
C ASP A 285 -4.53 -25.36 6.67
N GLU A 286 -5.06 -26.40 6.04
CA GLU A 286 -5.10 -27.79 6.55
C GLU A 286 -3.73 -28.39 6.90
N HIS A 287 -2.64 -27.69 6.58
CA HIS A 287 -1.25 -28.15 6.81
C HIS A 287 -0.63 -27.75 8.17
N GLN A 288 -1.35 -27.01 9.04
CA GLN A 288 -0.79 -26.51 10.31
C GLN A 288 -0.95 -27.47 11.51
N LYS A 289 -1.48 -28.68 11.33
CA LYS A 289 -1.78 -29.58 12.48
C LYS A 289 -0.59 -30.29 13.11
N ASP A 290 0.61 -30.23 12.52
CA ASP A 290 1.68 -31.17 12.92
C ASP A 290 2.85 -30.58 13.71
N ASP A 291 2.85 -29.28 14.12
CA ASP A 291 4.07 -28.73 14.70
C ASP A 291 3.94 -27.72 15.86
N THR A 292 2.92 -27.81 16.68
CA THR A 292 2.78 -26.89 17.84
C THR A 292 3.95 -27.02 18.85
N LEU A 293 4.49 -28.22 19.05
CA LEU A 293 5.64 -28.44 19.94
C LEU A 293 6.93 -27.89 19.34
N THR A 294 7.19 -28.14 18.06
CA THR A 294 8.39 -27.64 17.38
C THR A 294 8.36 -26.12 17.26
N SER A 295 7.19 -25.55 16.97
CA SER A 295 6.98 -24.11 16.93
C SER A 295 7.20 -23.44 18.30
N ARG A 296 6.74 -24.07 19.40
CA ARG A 296 6.97 -23.55 20.74
C ARG A 296 8.43 -23.55 21.13
N HIS A 297 9.14 -24.66 20.90
CA HIS A 297 10.60 -24.75 21.17
C HIS A 297 11.40 -23.77 20.30
N GLY A 298 11.01 -23.62 19.01
CA GLY A 298 11.63 -22.62 18.15
C GLY A 298 11.45 -21.20 18.68
N LEU A 299 10.26 -20.86 19.19
CA LEU A 299 10.00 -19.56 19.78
C LEU A 299 10.74 -19.37 21.13
N GLU A 300 10.86 -20.40 21.97
CA GLU A 300 11.65 -20.35 23.20
C GLU A 300 13.10 -19.99 22.88
N LYS A 301 13.74 -20.66 21.90
CA LYS A 301 15.10 -20.31 21.43
C LYS A 301 15.20 -18.85 20.99
N VAL A 302 14.25 -18.35 20.25
CA VAL A 302 14.23 -16.94 19.81
C VAL A 302 14.10 -15.99 20.98
N ILE A 303 13.24 -16.31 21.97
CA ILE A 303 13.08 -15.50 23.19
C ILE A 303 14.35 -15.51 24.03
N ASP A 304 15.03 -16.65 24.16
CA ASP A 304 16.30 -16.73 24.88
C ASP A 304 17.38 -15.85 24.21
N ASP A 305 17.55 -15.95 22.91
CA ASP A 305 18.45 -15.09 22.13
C ASP A 305 18.10 -13.59 22.28
N TYR A 306 16.80 -13.27 22.32
CA TYR A 306 16.30 -11.92 22.51
C TYR A 306 16.60 -11.41 23.92
N ASN A 307 16.39 -12.25 24.95
CA ASN A 307 16.69 -11.92 26.34
C ASN A 307 18.18 -11.63 26.53
N ASP A 308 19.05 -12.46 25.97
CA ASP A 308 20.50 -12.27 26.03
C ASP A 308 20.90 -10.94 25.38
N LYS A 309 20.36 -10.64 24.21
CA LYS A 309 20.69 -9.43 23.45
C LYS A 309 20.21 -8.15 24.11
N TYR A 310 18.98 -8.13 24.60
CA TYR A 310 18.34 -6.91 25.10
C TYR A 310 18.25 -6.87 26.62
N HIS A 311 18.91 -7.81 27.33
CA HIS A 311 18.94 -7.92 28.78
C HIS A 311 17.54 -7.98 29.40
N GLN A 312 16.68 -8.83 28.81
CA GLN A 312 15.31 -9.07 29.23
C GLN A 312 15.18 -10.45 29.89
N ASN A 313 14.00 -10.77 30.39
CA ASN A 313 13.69 -12.07 30.99
C ASN A 313 12.28 -12.51 30.62
N PHE A 314 12.03 -12.67 29.35
CA PHE A 314 10.75 -13.15 28.83
C PHE A 314 10.77 -14.68 28.67
N SER A 315 9.57 -15.26 28.60
CA SER A 315 9.33 -16.67 28.29
C SER A 315 8.09 -16.82 27.43
N THR A 316 7.79 -18.00 26.95
CA THR A 316 6.54 -18.27 26.26
C THR A 316 5.31 -18.03 27.16
N ASP A 317 5.44 -18.16 28.47
CA ASP A 317 4.37 -17.87 29.43
C ASP A 317 4.14 -16.35 29.61
N THR A 318 5.16 -15.53 29.38
CA THR A 318 5.08 -14.05 29.36
C THR A 318 5.10 -13.49 27.94
N PHE A 319 4.54 -14.22 26.97
CA PHE A 319 4.54 -13.84 25.57
C PHE A 319 3.95 -12.44 25.29
N SER A 320 2.93 -12.04 26.05
CA SER A 320 2.35 -10.69 25.92
C SER A 320 3.37 -9.58 26.22
N ASP A 321 4.23 -9.78 27.21
CA ASP A 321 5.26 -8.79 27.55
C ASP A 321 6.38 -8.77 26.51
N PHE A 322 6.79 -9.95 26.00
CA PHE A 322 7.69 -10.06 24.86
C PHE A 322 7.13 -9.33 23.62
N PHE A 323 5.86 -9.59 23.25
CA PHE A 323 5.18 -8.90 22.16
C PHE A 323 5.19 -7.37 22.33
N ASN A 324 4.91 -6.91 23.55
CA ASN A 324 4.87 -5.47 23.86
C ASN A 324 6.26 -4.83 23.73
N ASP A 325 7.33 -5.51 24.19
CA ASP A 325 8.69 -5.01 24.06
C ASP A 325 9.17 -4.97 22.60
N VAL A 326 8.91 -6.04 21.81
CA VAL A 326 9.17 -6.07 20.37
C VAL A 326 8.42 -4.92 19.67
N SER A 327 7.13 -4.75 19.96
CA SER A 327 6.31 -3.68 19.40
C SER A 327 6.87 -2.30 19.74
N LYS A 328 7.29 -2.09 20.99
CA LYS A 328 7.89 -0.84 21.46
C LYS A 328 9.21 -0.53 20.74
N ARG A 329 10.09 -1.52 20.57
CA ARG A 329 11.37 -1.34 19.86
C ARG A 329 11.17 -1.05 18.38
N MET A 330 10.20 -1.69 17.75
CA MET A 330 9.82 -1.40 16.35
C MET A 330 9.30 0.03 16.19
N LYS A 331 8.50 0.54 17.15
CA LYS A 331 7.95 1.91 17.12
C LYS A 331 8.96 2.99 17.48
N ASN A 332 9.90 2.67 18.39
CA ASN A 332 10.86 3.62 18.94
C ASN A 332 12.26 3.48 18.33
N HIS A 333 12.34 2.95 17.11
CA HIS A 333 13.59 2.79 16.40
C HIS A 333 14.37 4.12 16.35
N ASP A 334 15.60 4.13 16.90
CA ASP A 334 16.46 5.31 17.00
C ASP A 334 17.85 5.02 16.47
N ALA A 335 18.22 5.70 15.40
CA ALA A 335 19.55 5.57 14.78
C ALA A 335 20.71 5.95 15.71
N LYS A 336 20.45 6.67 16.81
CA LYS A 336 21.46 7.05 17.81
C LYS A 336 21.76 5.95 18.84
N SER A 337 20.88 4.95 18.93
CA SER A 337 20.98 3.83 19.87
C SER A 337 20.73 2.50 19.14
N PRO A 338 21.57 2.18 18.13
CA PRO A 338 21.34 1.02 17.25
C PRO A 338 21.30 -0.32 17.99
N GLU A 339 21.99 -0.43 19.12
CA GLU A 339 22.00 -1.64 19.97
C GLU A 339 20.63 -1.97 20.55
N ASN A 340 19.73 -0.98 20.68
CA ASN A 340 18.37 -1.15 21.20
C ASN A 340 17.33 -1.42 20.12
N ASN A 341 17.70 -1.31 18.85
CA ASN A 341 16.79 -1.40 17.72
C ASN A 341 16.56 -2.83 17.28
N ILE A 342 15.43 -3.05 16.60
CA ILE A 342 15.18 -4.19 15.70
C ILE A 342 15.22 -3.63 14.28
N ASP A 343 16.16 -4.11 13.46
CA ASP A 343 16.27 -3.69 12.07
C ASP A 343 15.29 -4.45 11.18
N VAL A 344 15.19 -5.77 11.39
CA VAL A 344 14.29 -6.63 10.62
C VAL A 344 13.48 -7.52 11.58
N LEU A 345 12.17 -7.40 11.51
CA LEU A 345 11.24 -8.26 12.25
C LEU A 345 10.62 -9.29 11.28
N ILE A 346 10.96 -10.57 11.44
CA ILE A 346 10.38 -11.66 10.66
C ILE A 346 9.02 -12.02 11.26
N VAL A 347 7.98 -12.08 10.42
CA VAL A 347 6.61 -12.36 10.86
C VAL A 347 5.86 -13.26 9.88
N VAL A 348 4.89 -14.01 10.39
CA VAL A 348 3.95 -14.76 9.54
C VAL A 348 2.72 -13.89 9.25
N ASN A 349 1.90 -13.58 10.26
CA ASN A 349 0.70 -12.75 10.11
C ASN A 349 0.67 -11.57 11.11
N MET A 350 1.36 -11.73 12.24
CA MET A 350 1.44 -10.68 13.25
C MET A 350 2.11 -9.43 12.68
N PHE A 351 1.72 -8.26 13.12
CA PHE A 351 2.21 -6.96 12.66
C PHE A 351 1.86 -6.56 11.22
N LEU A 352 1.36 -7.47 10.38
CA LEU A 352 0.90 -7.14 9.02
C LEU A 352 -0.44 -6.38 9.04
N THR A 353 -1.22 -6.53 10.10
CA THR A 353 -2.50 -5.84 10.31
C THR A 353 -2.54 -5.19 11.68
N GLY A 354 -3.13 -4.00 11.81
CA GLY A 354 -3.32 -3.31 13.10
C GLY A 354 -2.06 -2.67 13.71
N PHE A 355 -0.87 -2.93 13.19
CA PHE A 355 0.37 -2.35 13.72
C PHE A 355 0.66 -0.98 13.09
N ASP A 356 0.92 0.02 13.92
CA ASP A 356 1.25 1.37 13.50
C ASP A 356 2.61 1.81 14.04
N ALA A 357 3.57 1.96 13.14
CA ALA A 357 4.93 2.39 13.42
C ALA A 357 5.43 3.32 12.30
N PRO A 358 5.54 4.63 12.54
CA PRO A 358 6.09 5.56 11.56
C PRO A 358 7.53 5.25 11.14
N THR A 359 8.28 4.60 12.03
CA THR A 359 9.66 4.13 11.81
C THR A 359 9.78 2.93 10.86
N LEU A 360 8.66 2.27 10.56
CA LEU A 360 8.63 1.17 9.60
C LEU A 360 8.49 1.72 8.18
N ASN A 361 9.51 1.55 7.32
CA ASN A 361 9.46 2.01 5.95
C ASN A 361 9.62 0.91 4.91
N THR A 362 10.06 -0.30 5.29
CA THR A 362 10.36 -1.37 4.35
C THR A 362 9.61 -2.65 4.72
N LEU A 363 9.03 -3.30 3.72
CA LEU A 363 8.41 -4.61 3.83
C LEU A 363 9.06 -5.56 2.82
N TYR A 364 9.76 -6.57 3.32
CA TYR A 364 10.21 -7.72 2.54
C TYR A 364 9.11 -8.77 2.52
N VAL A 365 8.83 -9.37 1.37
CA VAL A 365 7.70 -10.29 1.18
C VAL A 365 8.15 -11.60 0.54
N ASP A 366 8.18 -12.68 1.30
CA ASP A 366 8.24 -14.06 0.79
C ASP A 366 6.98 -14.83 1.19
N LYS A 367 5.84 -14.20 0.91
CA LYS A 367 4.51 -14.71 1.22
C LYS A 367 3.55 -14.42 0.06
N ASN A 368 2.61 -15.31 -0.15
CA ASN A 368 1.58 -15.15 -1.16
C ASN A 368 0.46 -14.21 -0.66
N LEU A 369 0.71 -12.91 -0.68
CA LEU A 369 -0.27 -11.89 -0.30
C LEU A 369 -1.25 -11.61 -1.44
N GLN A 370 -2.51 -11.35 -1.12
CA GLN A 370 -3.54 -11.01 -2.09
C GLN A 370 -4.60 -10.07 -1.50
N TYR A 371 -5.28 -9.31 -2.37
CA TYR A 371 -6.41 -8.42 -2.03
C TYR A 371 -6.17 -7.56 -0.78
N HIS A 372 -7.09 -7.64 0.20
CA HIS A 372 -7.04 -6.86 1.43
C HIS A 372 -5.79 -7.12 2.27
N GLY A 373 -5.32 -8.38 2.35
CA GLY A 373 -4.11 -8.74 3.09
C GLY A 373 -2.86 -8.09 2.50
N LEU A 374 -2.78 -7.99 1.17
CA LEU A 374 -1.69 -7.32 0.45
C LEU A 374 -1.70 -5.81 0.76
N ILE A 375 -2.84 -5.13 0.56
CA ILE A 375 -2.94 -3.68 0.81
C ILE A 375 -2.67 -3.34 2.27
N GLN A 376 -3.13 -4.16 3.22
CA GLN A 376 -2.89 -3.94 4.64
C GLN A 376 -1.42 -4.10 5.02
N ALA A 377 -0.74 -5.12 4.48
CA ALA A 377 0.69 -5.33 4.70
C ALA A 377 1.52 -4.18 4.11
N PHE A 378 1.25 -3.78 2.86
CA PHE A 378 1.92 -2.64 2.22
C PHE A 378 1.72 -1.37 3.03
N SER A 379 0.49 -1.11 3.47
CA SER A 379 0.13 0.09 4.24
C SER A 379 0.76 0.16 5.64
N ARG A 380 1.57 -0.82 6.05
CA ARG A 380 2.42 -0.69 7.26
C ARG A 380 3.59 0.24 7.01
N THR A 381 4.07 0.34 5.77
CA THR A 381 5.28 1.10 5.42
C THR A 381 5.01 2.55 5.01
N ASN A 382 3.78 2.94 4.74
CA ASN A 382 3.43 4.22 4.11
C ASN A 382 3.01 5.33 5.08
N ARG A 383 3.41 5.25 6.35
CA ARG A 383 3.16 6.33 7.31
C ARG A 383 4.07 7.51 7.02
N VAL A 384 3.46 8.70 6.97
CA VAL A 384 4.22 9.95 6.86
C VAL A 384 5.05 10.16 8.12
N GLN A 385 6.30 10.53 7.93
CA GLN A 385 7.22 10.93 8.98
C GLN A 385 8.11 12.06 8.45
N LYS A 386 8.83 12.74 9.37
CA LYS A 386 9.83 13.74 8.97
C LYS A 386 10.86 13.13 8.03
N ALA A 387 11.23 13.89 6.99
CA ALA A 387 12.21 13.45 5.98
C ALA A 387 13.41 12.70 6.61
N PRO A 388 13.97 11.70 5.96
CA PRO A 388 13.87 11.37 4.53
C PRO A 388 13.00 10.12 4.25
N LYS A 389 11.74 10.05 4.56
CA LYS A 389 10.84 8.93 4.24
C LYS A 389 9.87 9.36 3.15
N ASP A 390 10.20 9.06 1.89
CA ASP A 390 9.42 9.49 0.73
C ASP A 390 8.43 8.40 0.27
N TYR A 391 8.76 7.12 0.49
CA TYR A 391 7.98 5.97 0.05
C TYR A 391 7.86 4.89 1.12
N GLY A 392 6.81 4.06 0.99
CA GLY A 392 6.81 2.73 1.55
C GLY A 392 7.53 1.77 0.61
N ASN A 393 8.67 1.19 1.02
CA ASN A 393 9.45 0.27 0.21
C ASN A 393 8.93 -1.16 0.36
N ILE A 394 8.60 -1.81 -0.74
CA ILE A 394 8.15 -3.20 -0.80
C ILE A 394 9.11 -3.99 -1.68
N VAL A 395 9.68 -5.07 -1.15
CA VAL A 395 10.55 -5.97 -1.91
C VAL A 395 9.94 -7.36 -1.88
N ALA A 396 9.42 -7.81 -3.02
CA ALA A 396 8.70 -9.07 -3.15
C ALA A 396 9.60 -10.15 -3.77
N TYR A 397 9.83 -11.24 -3.04
CA TYR A 397 10.57 -12.44 -3.48
C TYR A 397 9.65 -13.53 -4.03
N ARG A 398 8.36 -13.24 -4.14
CA ARG A 398 7.37 -14.06 -4.85
C ARG A 398 6.74 -13.26 -5.97
N ASN A 399 6.34 -13.96 -7.01
CA ASN A 399 5.61 -13.32 -8.10
C ASN A 399 4.18 -12.97 -7.66
N ILE A 400 4.04 -11.82 -7.01
CA ILE A 400 2.74 -11.27 -6.59
C ILE A 400 2.32 -10.07 -7.44
N LYS A 401 2.97 -9.84 -8.60
CA LYS A 401 2.69 -8.67 -9.46
C LYS A 401 1.23 -8.60 -9.90
N SER A 402 0.69 -9.69 -10.46
CA SER A 402 -0.73 -9.73 -10.87
C SER A 402 -1.68 -9.48 -9.71
N LYS A 403 -1.38 -10.06 -8.54
CA LYS A 403 -2.18 -9.87 -7.32
C LYS A 403 -2.09 -8.45 -6.78
N THR A 404 -0.94 -7.81 -6.93
CA THR A 404 -0.76 -6.40 -6.60
C THR A 404 -1.60 -5.54 -7.53
N ASP A 405 -1.54 -5.78 -8.85
CA ASP A 405 -2.33 -5.04 -9.82
C ASP A 405 -3.85 -5.20 -9.59
N GLU A 406 -4.32 -6.41 -9.31
CA GLU A 406 -5.72 -6.66 -8.95
C GLU A 406 -6.13 -5.92 -7.67
N ALA A 407 -5.28 -5.96 -6.63
CA ALA A 407 -5.56 -5.28 -5.38
C ALA A 407 -5.57 -3.75 -5.55
N VAL A 408 -4.63 -3.20 -6.32
CA VAL A 408 -4.59 -1.77 -6.64
C VAL A 408 -5.81 -1.38 -7.46
N GLN A 409 -6.20 -2.15 -8.48
CA GLN A 409 -7.41 -1.92 -9.26
C GLN A 409 -8.65 -1.87 -8.37
N LEU A 410 -8.77 -2.79 -7.42
CA LEU A 410 -9.93 -2.90 -6.54
C LEU A 410 -9.98 -1.75 -5.51
N PHE A 411 -8.85 -1.44 -4.84
CA PHE A 411 -8.81 -0.54 -3.70
C PHE A 411 -8.42 0.92 -4.02
N SER A 412 -7.88 1.19 -5.21
CA SER A 412 -7.65 2.55 -5.71
C SER A 412 -8.64 3.00 -6.79
N GLN A 413 -9.61 2.14 -7.15
CA GLN A 413 -10.55 2.35 -8.24
C GLN A 413 -9.86 2.66 -9.58
N GLY A 414 -8.77 1.94 -9.87
CA GLY A 414 -8.03 2.01 -11.12
C GLY A 414 -6.95 3.10 -11.19
N ASP A 415 -6.85 3.99 -10.21
CA ASP A 415 -5.81 5.01 -10.16
C ASP A 415 -4.49 4.43 -9.62
N LYS A 416 -3.72 3.82 -10.53
CA LYS A 416 -2.41 3.23 -10.23
C LYS A 416 -1.34 4.30 -10.01
N ALA A 417 -1.43 5.44 -10.67
CA ALA A 417 -0.44 6.50 -10.62
C ALA A 417 -0.28 7.09 -9.20
N ALA A 418 -1.39 7.24 -8.48
CA ALA A 418 -1.34 7.71 -7.09
C ALA A 418 -0.89 6.63 -6.09
N PHE A 419 -0.87 5.35 -6.48
CA PHE A 419 -0.50 4.26 -5.59
C PHE A 419 1.01 4.00 -5.56
N PHE A 420 1.67 4.09 -6.73
CA PHE A 420 3.08 3.76 -6.88
C PHE A 420 3.96 5.01 -6.86
N ALA A 421 5.19 4.86 -6.35
CA ALA A 421 6.26 5.82 -6.49
C ALA A 421 6.71 5.98 -7.96
N PRO A 422 7.41 7.08 -8.31
CA PRO A 422 8.05 7.25 -9.62
C PRO A 422 8.90 6.06 -10.02
N ASN A 423 9.16 5.91 -11.32
CA ASN A 423 10.24 5.02 -11.73
C ASN A 423 11.61 5.69 -11.57
N TYR A 424 12.66 4.84 -11.59
CA TYR A 424 14.04 5.30 -11.43
C TYR A 424 14.48 6.32 -12.47
N ASP A 425 14.13 6.10 -13.75
CA ASP A 425 14.60 6.96 -14.85
C ASP A 425 14.01 8.38 -14.75
N ASP A 426 12.73 8.50 -14.40
CA ASP A 426 12.09 9.82 -14.21
C ASP A 426 12.69 10.57 -13.03
N LEU A 427 12.89 9.89 -11.90
CA LEU A 427 13.56 10.48 -10.74
C LEU A 427 15.00 10.91 -11.05
N LYS A 428 15.73 10.10 -11.83
CA LYS A 428 17.08 10.42 -12.27
C LYS A 428 17.09 11.66 -13.14
N LEU A 429 16.12 11.80 -14.04
CA LEU A 429 15.97 12.99 -14.87
C LEU A 429 15.68 14.24 -14.02
N ASP A 430 14.80 14.14 -13.04
CA ASP A 430 14.48 15.25 -12.15
C ASP A 430 15.65 15.58 -11.23
N PHE A 431 16.38 14.59 -10.74
CA PHE A 431 17.63 14.79 -10.01
C PHE A 431 18.67 15.53 -10.85
N GLN A 432 18.81 15.16 -12.12
CA GLN A 432 19.67 15.89 -13.08
C GLN A 432 19.24 17.34 -13.26
N LYS A 433 17.94 17.63 -13.39
CA LYS A 433 17.42 19.01 -13.48
C LYS A 433 17.73 19.81 -12.22
N ALA A 434 17.53 19.22 -11.04
CA ALA A 434 17.81 19.88 -9.77
C ALA A 434 19.31 20.18 -9.59
N ILE A 435 20.20 19.25 -9.96
CA ILE A 435 21.65 19.49 -9.97
C ILE A 435 22.01 20.66 -10.90
N ARG A 436 21.43 20.71 -12.11
CA ARG A 436 21.68 21.81 -13.05
C ARG A 436 21.20 23.15 -12.46
N ALA A 437 19.99 23.20 -11.92
CA ALA A 437 19.46 24.41 -11.31
C ALA A 437 20.32 24.90 -10.13
N LEU A 438 20.86 24.00 -9.32
CA LEU A 438 21.80 24.32 -8.26
C LEU A 438 23.10 24.88 -8.83
N ARG A 439 23.68 24.23 -9.85
CA ARG A 439 24.95 24.66 -10.50
C ARG A 439 24.83 26.00 -11.22
N ASP A 440 23.68 26.31 -11.79
CA ASP A 440 23.41 27.61 -12.41
C ASP A 440 23.50 28.76 -11.38
N LYS A 441 23.15 28.46 -10.10
CA LYS A 441 23.29 29.45 -9.02
C LYS A 441 24.63 29.40 -8.34
N VAL A 442 25.16 28.23 -8.02
CA VAL A 442 26.46 27.98 -7.38
C VAL A 442 27.13 26.76 -8.03
N ALA A 443 28.20 26.97 -8.76
CA ALA A 443 28.86 25.91 -9.51
C ALA A 443 29.63 24.93 -8.59
N THR A 444 30.20 25.45 -7.52
CA THR A 444 30.97 24.69 -6.52
C THR A 444 30.51 25.00 -5.09
N PRO A 445 30.81 24.14 -4.11
CA PRO A 445 30.51 24.42 -2.69
C PRO A 445 31.19 25.72 -2.19
N GLU A 446 32.36 26.09 -2.72
CA GLU A 446 33.10 27.30 -2.35
C GLU A 446 32.38 28.57 -2.84
N ASP A 447 31.69 28.50 -3.98
CA ASP A 447 30.92 29.62 -4.55
C ASP A 447 29.76 30.06 -3.65
N THR A 448 29.30 29.17 -2.76
CA THR A 448 28.29 29.51 -1.76
C THR A 448 28.72 30.66 -0.85
N ASN A 449 30.01 30.88 -0.65
CA ASN A 449 30.51 31.97 0.18
C ASN A 449 30.10 33.34 -0.37
N ARG A 450 29.97 33.49 -1.71
CA ARG A 450 29.50 34.71 -2.39
C ARG A 450 28.07 35.08 -1.96
N LEU A 451 27.22 34.11 -1.71
CA LEU A 451 25.83 34.31 -1.32
C LEU A 451 25.70 35.08 0.00
N LEU A 452 26.75 35.04 0.86
CA LEU A 452 26.80 35.80 2.12
C LEU A 452 26.82 37.31 1.85
N ASP A 453 27.41 37.74 0.73
CA ASP A 453 27.51 39.14 0.33
C ASP A 453 26.29 39.58 -0.50
N GLU A 454 25.59 38.64 -1.16
CA GLU A 454 24.40 38.88 -1.94
C GLU A 454 23.14 39.06 -1.07
N GLY A 455 23.19 38.61 0.17
CA GLY A 455 22.13 38.80 1.16
C GLY A 455 21.14 37.64 1.34
N GLU A 456 20.18 37.80 2.23
CA GLU A 456 19.29 36.74 2.73
C GLU A 456 18.47 36.04 1.63
N THR A 457 18.01 36.75 0.61
CA THR A 457 17.26 36.16 -0.52
C THR A 457 18.09 35.15 -1.30
N ALA A 458 19.38 35.45 -1.55
CA ALA A 458 20.26 34.55 -2.26
C ALA A 458 20.61 33.29 -1.43
N GLU A 459 20.79 33.47 -0.11
CA GLU A 459 20.98 32.35 0.82
C GLU A 459 19.78 31.42 0.83
N LEU A 460 18.54 31.97 0.85
CA LEU A 460 17.30 31.20 0.82
C LEU A 460 17.11 30.46 -0.50
N GLU A 461 17.48 31.06 -1.62
CA GLU A 461 17.40 30.41 -2.92
C GLU A 461 18.33 29.19 -2.98
N PHE A 462 19.56 29.30 -2.49
CA PHE A 462 20.47 28.16 -2.37
C PHE A 462 19.88 27.05 -1.48
N ILE A 463 19.34 27.42 -0.30
CA ILE A 463 18.71 26.48 0.62
C ILE A 463 17.58 25.70 -0.06
N LYS A 464 16.76 26.36 -0.88
CA LYS A 464 15.67 25.70 -1.64
C LYS A 464 16.23 24.76 -2.69
N LEU A 465 17.14 25.25 -3.55
CA LEU A 465 17.74 24.46 -4.64
C LEU A 465 18.46 23.21 -4.11
N PHE A 466 19.28 23.36 -3.06
CA PHE A 466 19.98 22.20 -2.52
C PHE A 466 19.05 21.24 -1.78
N ARG A 467 17.96 21.73 -1.18
CA ARG A 467 16.93 20.88 -0.60
C ARG A 467 16.26 20.00 -1.66
N ASP A 468 15.97 20.54 -2.84
CA ASP A 468 15.40 19.77 -3.95
C ASP A 468 16.38 18.66 -4.37
N VAL A 469 17.68 18.97 -4.46
CA VAL A 469 18.73 17.98 -4.73
C VAL A 469 18.77 16.90 -3.64
N MET A 470 18.72 17.26 -2.36
CA MET A 470 18.70 16.29 -1.25
C MET A 470 17.47 15.41 -1.25
N SER A 471 16.30 15.99 -1.51
CA SER A 471 15.04 15.26 -1.58
C SER A 471 15.06 14.22 -2.70
N LEU A 472 15.45 14.63 -3.90
CA LEU A 472 15.55 13.75 -5.06
C LEU A 472 16.62 12.67 -4.89
N GLN A 473 17.76 13.01 -4.27
CA GLN A 473 18.79 12.04 -3.92
C GLN A 473 18.26 10.99 -2.94
N SER A 474 17.52 11.40 -1.90
CA SER A 474 16.85 10.48 -0.98
C SER A 474 15.89 9.57 -1.72
N CYS A 475 15.03 10.11 -2.60
CA CYS A 475 14.07 9.34 -3.37
C CYS A 475 14.73 8.31 -4.27
N ILE A 476 15.79 8.69 -4.99
CA ILE A 476 16.45 7.82 -5.98
C ILE A 476 17.34 6.75 -5.32
N SER A 477 17.91 7.03 -4.16
CA SER A 477 18.86 6.13 -3.48
C SER A 477 18.25 4.83 -2.96
N VAL A 478 16.93 4.74 -2.88
CA VAL A 478 16.23 3.51 -2.45
C VAL A 478 16.03 2.50 -3.59
N TYR A 479 16.29 2.90 -4.83
CA TYR A 479 16.19 2.02 -6.00
C TYR A 479 17.44 1.17 -6.15
N GLU A 480 17.28 -0.06 -6.64
CA GLU A 480 18.40 -1.00 -6.83
C GLU A 480 19.32 -0.57 -7.97
N GLU A 481 18.79 0.20 -8.92
CA GLU A 481 19.51 0.76 -10.04
C GLU A 481 20.43 1.94 -9.66
N PHE A 482 20.28 2.46 -8.44
CA PHE A 482 21.09 3.60 -8.00
C PHE A 482 22.54 3.18 -7.73
N ASP A 483 23.46 3.80 -8.45
CA ASP A 483 24.91 3.64 -8.27
C ASP A 483 25.60 5.00 -8.37
N TRP A 484 26.32 5.40 -7.33
CA TRP A 484 27.08 6.65 -7.31
C TRP A 484 28.11 6.73 -8.45
N ALA A 485 28.74 5.61 -8.84
CA ALA A 485 29.72 5.59 -9.94
C ALA A 485 29.05 5.90 -11.29
N GLN A 486 27.81 5.45 -11.48
CA GLN A 486 27.02 5.80 -12.65
C GLN A 486 26.60 7.28 -12.64
N ILE A 487 26.12 7.78 -11.49
CA ILE A 487 25.74 9.19 -11.30
C ILE A 487 26.93 10.12 -11.56
N GLU A 488 28.12 9.78 -11.04
CA GLU A 488 29.34 10.52 -11.31
C GLU A 488 29.67 10.57 -12.81
N THR A 489 29.59 9.43 -13.48
CA THR A 489 29.91 9.33 -14.91
C THR A 489 28.93 10.13 -15.78
N GLU A 490 27.65 10.10 -15.46
CA GLU A 490 26.59 10.68 -16.29
C GLU A 490 26.29 12.14 -15.95
N LEU A 491 26.39 12.52 -14.67
CA LEU A 491 25.98 13.85 -14.18
C LEU A 491 27.16 14.69 -13.66
N ASP A 492 28.38 14.13 -13.65
CA ASP A 492 29.55 14.77 -13.02
C ASP A 492 29.23 15.18 -11.56
N TRP A 493 28.51 14.30 -10.82
CA TRP A 493 28.02 14.55 -9.48
C TRP A 493 28.45 13.42 -8.55
N THR A 494 29.51 13.67 -7.76
CA THR A 494 30.07 12.67 -6.84
C THR A 494 29.35 12.69 -5.50
N GLN A 495 29.44 11.59 -4.75
CA GLN A 495 28.98 11.55 -3.36
C GLN A 495 29.72 12.60 -2.52
N GLN A 496 31.02 12.78 -2.71
CA GLN A 496 31.81 13.77 -1.98
C GLN A 496 31.29 15.20 -2.25
N LEU A 497 31.01 15.53 -3.52
CA LEU A 497 30.44 16.84 -3.89
C LEU A 497 29.09 17.10 -3.25
N PHE A 498 28.24 16.07 -3.20
CA PHE A 498 26.95 16.14 -2.49
C PHE A 498 27.16 16.42 -0.98
N ASP A 499 28.07 15.71 -0.34
CA ASP A 499 28.35 15.87 1.09
C ASP A 499 28.98 17.25 1.40
N ASP A 500 29.81 17.79 0.51
CA ASP A 500 30.37 19.13 0.63
C ASP A 500 29.28 20.23 0.56
N PHE A 501 28.37 20.13 -0.40
CA PHE A 501 27.19 21.02 -0.47
C PHE A 501 26.28 20.87 0.76
N LYS A 502 26.11 19.65 1.27
CA LYS A 502 25.34 19.37 2.48
C LYS A 502 25.93 20.05 3.71
N GLY A 503 27.26 20.09 3.83
CA GLY A 503 27.96 20.85 4.87
C GLY A 503 27.69 22.35 4.79
N LYS A 504 27.72 22.91 3.57
CA LYS A 504 27.37 24.33 3.35
C LYS A 504 25.90 24.60 3.67
N TYR A 505 24.98 23.76 3.20
CA TYR A 505 23.56 23.86 3.52
C TYR A 505 23.30 23.90 5.04
N ALA A 506 23.91 23.00 5.80
CA ALA A 506 23.79 22.99 7.26
C ALA A 506 24.24 24.32 7.88
N THR A 507 25.34 24.88 7.41
CA THR A 507 25.85 26.19 7.86
C THR A 507 24.87 27.32 7.61
N PHE A 508 24.31 27.41 6.39
CA PHE A 508 23.32 28.42 6.03
C PHE A 508 22.01 28.23 6.81
N TYR A 509 21.55 27.01 6.97
CA TYR A 509 20.35 26.67 7.71
C TYR A 509 20.43 27.08 9.17
N GLU A 510 21.50 26.73 9.89
CA GLU A 510 21.71 27.14 11.30
C GLU A 510 21.83 28.66 11.45
N ARG A 511 22.44 29.32 10.49
CA ARG A 511 22.53 30.80 10.46
C ARG A 511 21.17 31.47 10.35
N HIS A 512 20.30 30.94 9.46
CA HIS A 512 18.93 31.41 9.31
C HIS A 512 18.11 31.15 10.57
N LYS A 513 18.21 29.97 11.16
CA LYS A 513 17.53 29.62 12.40
C LYS A 513 17.94 30.50 13.58
N ALA A 514 19.19 30.94 13.64
CA ALA A 514 19.66 31.88 14.63
C ALA A 514 19.06 33.28 14.44
N ARG A 515 18.98 33.77 13.17
CA ARG A 515 18.34 35.04 12.82
C ARG A 515 16.82 35.07 13.11
N GLN A 516 16.12 33.94 12.94
CA GLN A 516 14.69 33.78 13.27
C GLN A 516 14.38 34.03 14.75
N LYS A 517 15.33 33.77 15.66
CA LYS A 517 15.14 34.04 17.09
C LYS A 517 15.20 35.53 17.41
N GLU A 518 15.70 36.38 16.53
CA GLU A 518 15.88 37.82 16.73
C GLU A 518 14.92 38.73 15.97
N LYS A 519 14.28 38.30 14.92
CA LYS A 519 13.32 39.10 14.11
C LYS A 519 12.22 38.22 13.50
N ALA A 520 10.98 38.71 13.44
CA ALA A 520 9.95 38.15 12.57
C ALA A 520 10.46 38.16 11.12
N SER A 521 10.74 36.98 10.56
CA SER A 521 11.37 36.76 9.27
C SER A 521 10.27 36.43 8.22
N VAL A 522 10.52 36.79 6.97
CA VAL A 522 9.71 36.40 5.78
C VAL A 522 9.58 34.88 5.64
N ILE A 523 10.30 34.10 6.44
CA ILE A 523 10.32 32.65 6.47
C ILE A 523 9.09 32.04 7.14
N ASP A 524 8.32 32.79 7.93
CA ASP A 524 7.08 32.30 8.54
C ASP A 524 5.99 31.96 7.51
N ASP A 525 6.12 32.43 6.25
CA ASP A 525 5.24 32.12 5.13
C ASP A 525 5.75 30.95 4.24
N ILE A 526 6.87 30.29 4.61
CA ILE A 526 7.43 29.19 3.83
C ILE A 526 7.36 27.92 4.65
N ASP A 527 6.40 27.08 4.30
CA ASP A 527 6.26 25.73 4.83
C ASP A 527 7.46 24.87 4.41
N PHE A 528 8.27 24.43 5.38
CA PHE A 528 9.54 23.71 5.16
C PHE A 528 9.36 22.20 5.04
N TYR A 529 8.32 21.74 4.35
CA TYR A 529 8.17 20.34 3.97
C TYR A 529 8.65 20.13 2.54
N PRO A 530 9.39 19.06 2.24
CA PRO A 530 9.59 18.65 0.85
C PRO A 530 8.23 18.22 0.29
N GLU A 531 7.59 19.12 -0.44
CA GLU A 531 6.39 18.83 -1.20
C GLU A 531 6.82 18.08 -2.46
N LEU A 532 6.49 16.79 -2.51
CA LEU A 532 6.66 15.98 -3.71
C LEU A 532 5.59 16.45 -4.70
N LEU A 533 5.98 17.29 -5.65
CA LEU A 533 5.14 17.65 -6.77
C LEU A 533 5.00 16.43 -7.67
N MET A 534 3.76 15.97 -7.81
CA MET A 534 3.21 14.95 -8.70
C MET A 534 4.21 14.07 -9.45
N VAL A 535 4.00 12.79 -9.27
CA VAL A 535 4.73 11.75 -9.96
C VAL A 535 3.79 10.97 -10.84
N ASP A 536 4.15 10.88 -12.10
CA ASP A 536 3.47 10.06 -13.09
C ASP A 536 4.04 8.64 -13.10
N ALA A 537 3.23 7.64 -12.75
CA ALA A 537 3.55 6.26 -13.10
C ALA A 537 3.51 6.12 -14.63
N ILE A 538 4.41 5.29 -15.22
CA ILE A 538 4.35 5.00 -16.65
C ILE A 538 3.17 4.07 -16.89
N ASP A 539 2.01 4.64 -17.09
CA ASP A 539 0.79 3.99 -17.53
C ASP A 539 0.38 4.48 -18.92
N VAL A 540 -0.79 4.05 -19.38
CA VAL A 540 -1.34 4.49 -20.68
C VAL A 540 -1.53 6.00 -20.70
N ASP A 541 -1.94 6.61 -19.59
CA ASP A 541 -2.16 8.06 -19.51
C ASP A 541 -0.85 8.85 -19.56
N TYR A 542 0.22 8.34 -18.96
CA TYR A 542 1.55 8.91 -19.09
C TYR A 542 2.04 8.88 -20.53
N ILE A 543 1.89 7.74 -21.22
CA ILE A 543 2.25 7.61 -22.63
C ILE A 543 1.41 8.55 -23.50
N ASN A 544 0.10 8.66 -23.26
CA ASN A 544 -0.77 9.60 -23.99
C ASN A 544 -0.33 11.07 -23.77
N ARG A 545 0.08 11.43 -22.54
CA ARG A 545 0.65 12.76 -22.27
C ARG A 545 1.97 12.99 -23.00
N LEU A 546 2.88 12.03 -23.00
CA LEU A 546 4.12 12.13 -23.75
C LEU A 546 3.88 12.29 -25.25
N ILE A 547 2.91 11.55 -25.81
CA ILE A 547 2.52 11.66 -27.22
C ILE A 547 1.95 13.05 -27.50
N SER A 548 1.05 13.56 -26.65
CA SER A 548 0.42 14.88 -26.83
C SER A 548 1.41 16.05 -26.71
N GLN A 549 2.56 15.83 -26.06
CA GLN A 549 3.61 16.82 -25.85
C GLN A 549 4.73 16.79 -26.92
N ILE A 550 4.62 15.93 -27.95
CA ILE A 550 5.61 15.89 -29.03
C ILE A 550 5.65 17.24 -29.74
N ASP A 551 6.82 17.85 -29.77
CA ASP A 551 7.03 19.13 -30.47
C ASP A 551 7.05 18.91 -31.99
N LEU A 552 6.06 19.43 -32.68
CA LEU A 552 5.92 19.36 -34.13
C LEU A 552 6.61 20.54 -34.87
N SER A 553 7.31 21.44 -34.17
CA SER A 553 7.86 22.66 -34.72
C SER A 553 9.02 22.44 -35.71
N SER A 554 9.78 21.36 -35.52
CA SER A 554 10.89 21.00 -36.41
C SER A 554 11.03 19.48 -36.60
N PRO A 555 11.66 19.01 -37.69
CA PRO A 555 11.91 17.59 -37.90
C PRO A 555 12.74 16.93 -36.77
N ASP A 556 13.73 17.66 -36.25
CA ASP A 556 14.63 17.15 -35.22
C ASP A 556 13.87 17.03 -33.86
N ALA A 557 13.12 18.06 -33.45
CA ALA A 557 12.32 18.04 -32.24
C ALA A 557 11.25 16.94 -32.28
N ARG A 558 10.63 16.72 -33.45
CA ARG A 558 9.66 15.65 -33.69
C ARG A 558 10.32 14.28 -33.53
N THR A 559 11.47 14.05 -34.12
CA THR A 559 12.23 12.80 -34.02
C THR A 559 12.62 12.51 -32.56
N GLU A 560 13.13 13.50 -31.84
CA GLU A 560 13.47 13.39 -30.43
C GLU A 560 12.25 13.03 -29.58
N GLY A 561 11.10 13.68 -29.81
CA GLY A 561 9.85 13.37 -29.14
C GLY A 561 9.37 11.93 -29.40
N ILE A 562 9.44 11.46 -30.65
CA ILE A 562 9.11 10.08 -31.02
C ILE A 562 10.01 9.08 -30.30
N GLU A 563 11.34 9.32 -30.31
CA GLU A 563 12.30 8.43 -29.65
C GLU A 563 12.09 8.37 -28.13
N LYS A 564 11.75 9.49 -27.50
CA LYS A 564 11.43 9.57 -26.08
C LYS A 564 10.21 8.67 -25.74
N VAL A 565 9.14 8.77 -26.52
CA VAL A 565 7.95 7.93 -26.33
C VAL A 565 8.26 6.46 -26.58
N LYS A 566 8.98 6.12 -27.63
CA LYS A 566 9.39 4.74 -27.93
C LYS A 566 10.28 4.16 -26.84
N LYS A 567 11.17 4.94 -26.27
CA LYS A 567 11.98 4.51 -25.13
C LYS A 567 11.12 4.22 -23.90
N ALA A 568 10.14 5.08 -23.60
CA ALA A 568 9.19 4.86 -22.51
C ALA A 568 8.34 3.59 -22.73
N LEU A 569 7.91 3.34 -23.97
CA LEU A 569 7.18 2.11 -24.34
C LEU A 569 8.06 0.85 -24.22
N LYS A 570 9.34 0.91 -24.56
CA LYS A 570 10.28 -0.22 -24.50
C LYS A 570 10.63 -0.62 -23.07
N ASN A 571 10.78 0.36 -22.20
CA ASN A 571 11.21 0.14 -20.83
C ASN A 571 10.06 -0.22 -19.88
N ASN A 572 8.85 -0.33 -20.41
CA ASN A 572 7.68 -0.63 -19.61
C ASN A 572 7.21 -2.08 -19.79
N SER A 573 7.09 -2.79 -18.68
CA SER A 573 6.58 -4.17 -18.61
C SER A 573 5.11 -4.26 -18.21
N GLU A 574 4.36 -3.14 -18.25
CA GLU A 574 2.95 -3.15 -17.87
C GLU A 574 2.09 -3.91 -18.88
N PRO A 575 1.30 -4.94 -18.44
CA PRO A 575 0.51 -5.77 -19.35
C PRO A 575 -0.51 -4.98 -20.20
N THR A 576 -1.05 -3.89 -19.67
CA THR A 576 -2.01 -3.02 -20.37
C THR A 576 -1.36 -2.24 -21.51
N LEU A 577 -0.10 -1.85 -21.36
CA LEU A 577 0.68 -1.21 -22.41
C LEU A 577 1.22 -2.22 -23.44
N PHE A 578 1.48 -3.45 -23.02
CA PHE A 578 1.99 -4.48 -23.93
C PHE A 578 1.02 -4.75 -25.10
N SER A 579 -0.28 -4.87 -24.82
CA SER A 579 -1.30 -5.06 -25.86
C SER A 579 -1.48 -3.83 -26.78
N LYS A 580 -1.07 -2.65 -26.33
CA LYS A 580 -1.24 -1.36 -27.05
C LYS A 580 0.04 -0.89 -27.74
N ARG A 581 1.18 -1.45 -27.34
CA ARG A 581 2.51 -0.99 -27.74
C ARG A 581 2.67 -0.94 -29.25
N GLU A 582 2.32 -2.01 -29.94
CA GLU A 582 2.43 -2.08 -31.39
C GLU A 582 1.58 -1.01 -32.10
N LEU A 583 0.37 -0.74 -31.59
CA LEU A 583 -0.50 0.30 -32.11
C LEU A 583 0.10 1.71 -31.90
N LEU A 584 0.63 1.96 -30.72
CA LEU A 584 1.27 3.23 -30.38
C LEU A 584 2.55 3.44 -31.18
N GLU A 585 3.38 2.40 -31.37
CA GLU A 585 4.55 2.45 -32.25
C GLU A 585 4.16 2.71 -33.70
N GLN A 586 3.11 2.06 -34.23
CA GLN A 586 2.58 2.35 -35.56
C GLN A 586 2.10 3.80 -35.71
N PHE A 587 1.41 4.35 -34.71
CA PHE A 587 1.00 5.75 -34.69
C PHE A 587 2.19 6.70 -34.74
N LEU A 588 3.20 6.46 -33.91
CA LEU A 588 4.41 7.26 -33.88
C LEU A 588 5.20 7.24 -35.19
N ASP A 589 5.19 6.10 -35.89
CA ASP A 589 5.95 5.93 -37.14
C ASP A 589 5.21 6.39 -38.39
N SER A 590 3.86 6.28 -38.40
CA SER A 590 3.10 6.54 -39.62
C SER A 590 2.29 7.85 -39.57
N VAL A 591 1.84 8.30 -38.39
CA VAL A 591 0.95 9.47 -38.29
C VAL A 591 1.72 10.72 -37.85
N ILE A 592 2.49 10.65 -36.77
CA ILE A 592 3.23 11.80 -36.24
C ILE A 592 4.12 12.49 -37.29
N PRO A 593 4.86 11.77 -38.16
CA PRO A 593 5.68 12.41 -39.22
C PRO A 593 4.89 13.25 -40.20
N GLU A 594 3.63 12.89 -40.47
CA GLU A 594 2.75 13.54 -41.44
C GLU A 594 1.96 14.72 -40.87
N LEU A 595 1.96 14.91 -39.53
CA LEU A 595 1.22 16.00 -38.88
C LEU A 595 1.85 17.36 -39.13
N ASN A 596 1.03 18.37 -39.37
CA ASN A 596 1.48 19.76 -39.48
C ASN A 596 1.82 20.37 -38.11
N ASN A 597 2.66 21.39 -38.10
CA ASN A 597 2.94 22.14 -36.86
C ASN A 597 1.65 22.73 -36.27
N GLY A 598 1.42 22.48 -34.98
CA GLY A 598 0.21 22.90 -34.27
C GLY A 598 -1.01 21.98 -34.46
N ALA A 599 -0.86 20.81 -35.07
CA ALA A 599 -1.94 19.81 -35.17
C ALA A 599 -2.32 19.26 -33.80
N ASP A 600 -3.60 18.89 -33.64
CA ASP A 600 -4.10 18.19 -32.46
C ASP A 600 -3.64 16.72 -32.51
N ILE A 601 -2.56 16.41 -31.81
CA ILE A 601 -1.97 15.07 -31.76
C ILE A 601 -2.92 14.09 -31.06
N THR A 602 -3.63 14.53 -30.02
CA THR A 602 -4.58 13.68 -29.28
C THR A 602 -5.76 13.31 -30.15
N GLY A 603 -6.31 14.25 -30.89
CA GLY A 603 -7.38 13.98 -31.86
C GLY A 603 -6.91 13.04 -32.98
N ALA A 604 -5.67 13.21 -33.48
CA ALA A 604 -5.07 12.33 -34.47
C ALA A 604 -4.90 10.89 -33.96
N LEU A 605 -4.46 10.74 -32.71
CA LEU A 605 -4.33 9.43 -32.06
C LEU A 605 -5.69 8.72 -31.95
N ASN A 606 -6.71 9.44 -31.45
CA ASN A 606 -8.05 8.89 -31.30
C ASN A 606 -8.63 8.45 -32.64
N HIS A 607 -8.42 9.22 -33.71
CA HIS A 607 -8.86 8.87 -35.05
C HIS A 607 -8.15 7.62 -35.58
N PHE A 608 -6.83 7.57 -35.42
CA PHE A 608 -6.03 6.41 -35.83
C PHE A 608 -6.46 5.13 -35.12
N LEU A 609 -6.73 5.19 -33.82
CA LEU A 609 -7.19 4.06 -33.03
C LEU A 609 -8.58 3.60 -33.46
N ALA A 610 -9.50 4.55 -33.74
CA ALA A 610 -10.83 4.23 -34.24
C ALA A 610 -10.78 3.52 -35.60
N ASP A 611 -9.94 3.99 -36.54
CA ASP A 611 -9.74 3.38 -37.85
C ASP A 611 -9.16 1.96 -37.74
N LYS A 612 -8.13 1.79 -36.90
CA LYS A 612 -7.51 0.47 -36.67
C LYS A 612 -8.47 -0.52 -36.02
N ARG A 613 -9.24 -0.06 -35.03
CA ARG A 613 -10.28 -0.86 -34.38
C ARG A 613 -11.32 -1.31 -35.37
N GLN A 614 -11.83 -0.41 -36.21
CA GLN A 614 -12.81 -0.74 -37.21
C GLN A 614 -12.28 -1.75 -38.24
N ALA A 615 -11.04 -1.55 -38.69
CA ALA A 615 -10.41 -2.49 -39.64
C ALA A 615 -10.25 -3.90 -39.03
N GLU A 616 -9.87 -4.01 -37.78
CA GLU A 616 -9.69 -5.28 -37.03
C GLU A 616 -11.05 -6.01 -36.88
N ILE A 617 -12.09 -5.27 -36.49
CA ILE A 617 -13.47 -5.81 -36.40
C ILE A 617 -13.96 -6.31 -37.74
N TYR A 618 -13.77 -5.54 -38.84
CA TYR A 618 -14.18 -5.96 -40.18
C TYR A 618 -13.45 -7.21 -40.65
N HIS A 619 -12.12 -7.26 -40.45
CA HIS A 619 -11.31 -8.42 -40.81
C HIS A 619 -11.77 -9.70 -40.09
N PHE A 620 -11.95 -9.62 -38.77
CA PHE A 620 -12.41 -10.73 -37.95
C PHE A 620 -13.83 -11.18 -38.36
N ALA A 621 -14.72 -10.22 -38.61
CA ALA A 621 -16.09 -10.51 -39.03
C ALA A 621 -16.12 -11.21 -40.37
N GLU A 622 -15.29 -10.81 -41.36
CA GLU A 622 -15.17 -11.43 -42.66
C GLU A 622 -14.64 -12.88 -42.56
N GLU A 623 -13.55 -13.07 -41.77
CA GLU A 623 -12.95 -14.39 -41.56
C GLU A 623 -13.93 -15.39 -40.93
N HIS A 624 -14.73 -14.92 -39.98
CA HIS A 624 -15.68 -15.74 -39.25
C HIS A 624 -17.13 -15.71 -39.78
N ARG A 625 -17.36 -15.01 -40.90
CA ARG A 625 -18.68 -14.85 -41.56
C ARG A 625 -19.74 -14.27 -40.62
N LEU A 626 -19.34 -13.23 -39.85
CA LEU A 626 -20.18 -12.49 -38.93
C LEU A 626 -20.62 -11.16 -39.55
N GLU A 627 -21.70 -10.59 -39.05
CA GLU A 627 -22.12 -9.22 -39.40
C GLU A 627 -21.25 -8.20 -38.68
N PRO A 628 -20.44 -7.40 -39.41
CA PRO A 628 -19.47 -6.47 -38.77
C PRO A 628 -20.10 -5.45 -37.81
N SER A 629 -21.30 -4.97 -38.17
CA SER A 629 -22.02 -3.97 -37.34
C SER A 629 -22.44 -4.54 -36.01
N GLN A 630 -22.93 -5.77 -35.95
CA GLN A 630 -23.32 -6.44 -34.72
C GLN A 630 -22.10 -6.77 -33.84
N LEU A 631 -20.99 -7.17 -34.44
CA LEU A 631 -19.75 -7.41 -33.70
C LEU A 631 -19.19 -6.11 -33.12
N ALA A 632 -19.21 -5.01 -33.87
CA ALA A 632 -18.79 -3.68 -33.41
C ALA A 632 -19.65 -3.20 -32.24
N GLU A 633 -20.96 -3.43 -32.26
CA GLU A 633 -21.88 -3.12 -31.18
C GLU A 633 -21.51 -3.89 -29.88
N GLN A 634 -21.19 -5.19 -30.01
CA GLN A 634 -20.78 -5.99 -28.84
C GLN A 634 -19.44 -5.59 -28.27
N VAL A 635 -18.48 -5.17 -29.10
CA VAL A 635 -17.21 -4.60 -28.61
C VAL A 635 -17.47 -3.30 -27.84
N ALA A 636 -18.30 -2.40 -28.37
CA ALA A 636 -18.66 -1.14 -27.72
C ALA A 636 -19.46 -1.34 -26.41
N GLU A 637 -20.39 -2.31 -26.41
CA GLU A 637 -21.14 -2.67 -25.20
C GLU A 637 -20.21 -3.21 -24.09
N TYR A 638 -19.24 -4.05 -24.45
CA TYR A 638 -18.27 -4.58 -23.51
C TYR A 638 -17.32 -3.50 -22.97
N GLU A 639 -16.92 -2.52 -23.78
CA GLU A 639 -16.08 -1.39 -23.32
C GLU A 639 -16.74 -0.60 -22.21
N VAL A 640 -18.06 -0.42 -22.26
CA VAL A 640 -18.83 0.34 -21.25
C VAL A 640 -19.20 -0.52 -20.04
N SER A 641 -19.69 -1.74 -20.30
CA SER A 641 -20.27 -2.60 -19.25
C SER A 641 -19.26 -3.46 -18.53
N GLN A 642 -18.11 -3.77 -19.17
CA GLN A 642 -17.13 -4.78 -18.77
C GLN A 642 -17.75 -6.17 -18.55
N HIS A 643 -18.95 -6.42 -19.13
CA HIS A 643 -19.70 -7.66 -19.02
C HIS A 643 -20.08 -8.17 -20.39
N GLU A 644 -19.97 -9.49 -20.57
CA GLU A 644 -20.39 -10.14 -21.79
C GLU A 644 -21.91 -10.25 -21.92
N ASN A 645 -22.43 -10.02 -23.12
CA ASN A 645 -23.81 -10.24 -23.45
C ASN A 645 -24.00 -11.63 -24.10
N SER A 646 -24.29 -12.62 -23.22
CA SER A 646 -24.44 -14.02 -23.64
C SER A 646 -25.59 -14.22 -24.65
N LYS A 647 -26.61 -13.34 -24.66
CA LYS A 647 -27.73 -13.38 -25.64
C LYS A 647 -27.25 -12.94 -27.02
N ALA A 648 -26.54 -11.82 -27.06
CA ALA A 648 -26.00 -11.29 -28.32
C ALA A 648 -24.93 -12.24 -28.94
N LEU A 649 -24.08 -12.87 -28.13
CA LEU A 649 -23.19 -13.95 -28.56
C LEU A 649 -23.97 -15.14 -29.15
N GLY A 650 -25.17 -15.42 -28.62
CA GLY A 650 -26.10 -16.43 -29.18
C GLY A 650 -26.64 -16.04 -30.54
N GLU A 651 -26.96 -14.77 -30.75
CA GLU A 651 -27.46 -14.22 -32.01
C GLU A 651 -26.36 -14.17 -33.06
N LEU A 652 -25.17 -13.73 -32.77
CA LEU A 652 -23.99 -13.75 -33.66
C LEU A 652 -23.66 -15.15 -34.17
N THR A 653 -23.94 -16.19 -33.40
CA THR A 653 -23.68 -17.59 -33.80
C THR A 653 -24.93 -18.35 -34.28
N ALA A 654 -26.07 -17.68 -34.48
CA ALA A 654 -27.35 -18.32 -34.74
C ALA A 654 -27.33 -19.25 -35.98
N GLY A 655 -26.65 -18.85 -37.07
CA GLY A 655 -26.53 -19.60 -38.32
C GLY A 655 -25.53 -20.75 -38.35
N MET A 656 -24.74 -20.97 -37.26
CA MET A 656 -23.67 -21.95 -37.23
C MET A 656 -24.15 -23.35 -36.82
N PRO A 657 -23.51 -24.46 -37.30
CA PRO A 657 -23.80 -25.81 -36.86
C PRO A 657 -23.58 -25.98 -35.35
N PHE A 658 -24.40 -26.79 -34.69
CA PHE A 658 -24.36 -26.93 -33.21
C PHE A 658 -22.99 -27.32 -32.64
N LYS A 659 -22.24 -28.18 -33.36
CA LYS A 659 -20.88 -28.61 -32.94
C LYS A 659 -19.85 -27.47 -32.98
N GLU A 660 -20.03 -26.48 -33.83
CA GLU A 660 -19.12 -25.36 -34.03
C GLU A 660 -19.50 -24.16 -33.15
N LYS A 661 -20.75 -24.07 -32.69
CA LYS A 661 -21.27 -22.95 -31.91
C LYS A 661 -20.50 -22.70 -30.61
N ILE A 662 -20.08 -23.74 -29.90
CA ILE A 662 -19.41 -23.60 -28.60
C ILE A 662 -18.02 -23.01 -28.82
N SER A 663 -17.27 -23.55 -29.77
CA SER A 663 -15.93 -23.04 -30.09
C SER A 663 -16.02 -21.61 -30.67
N ALA A 664 -16.96 -21.36 -31.60
CA ALA A 664 -17.15 -20.05 -32.19
C ALA A 664 -17.53 -18.98 -31.15
N LYS A 665 -18.43 -19.31 -30.20
CA LYS A 665 -18.76 -18.38 -29.09
C LYS A 665 -17.54 -18.01 -28.26
N GLN A 666 -16.69 -18.98 -27.95
CA GLN A 666 -15.49 -18.71 -27.18
C GLN A 666 -14.48 -17.84 -27.94
N THR A 667 -14.32 -18.11 -29.26
CA THR A 667 -13.44 -17.32 -30.13
C THR A 667 -13.94 -15.89 -30.28
N ILE A 668 -15.24 -15.69 -30.52
CA ILE A 668 -15.87 -14.36 -30.63
C ILE A 668 -15.78 -13.62 -29.31
N LYS A 669 -16.06 -14.29 -28.19
CA LYS A 669 -15.91 -13.70 -26.83
C LYS A 669 -14.49 -13.22 -26.59
N ASN A 670 -13.49 -14.05 -26.84
CA ASN A 670 -12.08 -13.68 -26.65
C ASN A 670 -11.73 -12.47 -27.53
N PHE A 671 -12.14 -12.46 -28.77
CA PHE A 671 -11.94 -11.34 -29.69
C PHE A 671 -12.58 -10.04 -29.16
N ILE A 672 -13.83 -10.07 -28.68
CA ILE A 672 -14.51 -8.90 -28.10
C ILE A 672 -13.71 -8.36 -26.93
N ILE A 673 -13.29 -9.23 -26.01
CA ILE A 673 -12.53 -8.85 -24.81
C ILE A 673 -11.15 -8.28 -25.17
N GLU A 674 -10.43 -8.93 -26.07
CA GLU A 674 -9.09 -8.49 -26.49
C GLU A 674 -9.15 -7.18 -27.26
N THR A 675 -10.10 -7.03 -28.19
CA THR A 675 -10.29 -5.80 -28.97
C THR A 675 -10.68 -4.64 -28.05
N ALA A 676 -11.63 -4.84 -27.14
CA ALA A 676 -12.01 -3.81 -26.17
C ALA A 676 -10.81 -3.35 -25.31
N LYS A 677 -10.01 -4.29 -24.80
CA LYS A 677 -8.82 -3.96 -24.00
C LYS A 677 -7.71 -3.27 -24.81
N LYS A 678 -7.57 -3.62 -26.08
CA LYS A 678 -6.49 -3.11 -26.95
C LYS A 678 -6.71 -1.67 -27.37
N PHE A 679 -7.96 -1.24 -27.60
CA PHE A 679 -8.28 0.06 -28.17
C PHE A 679 -8.80 1.10 -27.16
N VAL A 680 -9.15 0.72 -25.94
CA VAL A 680 -9.51 1.68 -24.87
C VAL A 680 -8.24 2.24 -24.25
N MET A 681 -8.03 3.56 -24.35
CA MET A 681 -6.86 4.28 -23.87
C MET A 681 -7.10 5.00 -22.51
N ASN A 682 -8.15 4.60 -21.78
CA ASN A 682 -8.47 5.16 -20.46
C ASN A 682 -8.01 4.24 -19.34
#